data_972db4aeb65284d31169dae6c12865de
#
_entry.id   972db4aeb65284d31169dae6c12865de
#
_cell.length_a   1.000
_cell.length_b   1.000
_cell.length_c   1.000
_cell.angle_alpha   90.00
_cell.angle_beta   90.00
_cell.angle_gamma   90.00
#
_symmetry.space_group_name_H-M   'P 1'
#
loop_
_entity.id
_entity.type
_entity.pdbx_description
1 polymer ?
#
loop_
_entity_poly.entity_id
_entity_poly.type
_entity_poly.pdbx_seq_one_letter_code
_entity_poly.pdbx_strand_id
1 'polypeptide(L)'
;MNDTIIKEISKDLGISEKQVTTVLELLSDGNTIPFIARYRKEATGALDEEVIRKINEVYEYQLNLLKRKEDVIRLIDEKGLLTEELKNTILACSKLVEVEDLYRPYKEKKKTKATDAIKNGLEPLAKKIMSFPINGSIEELAKPYINENISDTEKAVEGASYIIAEWISDNASYRKYIRNYLFKNATITSKIKKKAEDSNKVYEMYYDYSEVVKYAKPHRIMAMNRGEKEGVLSVSLDYDKDNIISFLEKKLIKNNKSFVVDIVKNAIVDSLKRLILPSVEREIRSELKENAEITSINNFSTNVENLLLTPPMKEKVVLGYDPAFRTGCKLAVLDKTGKPLEIAVIYPTEPHLKIEESKKKVLELIDKYNIDIIAIGNGTASRESEAFIADVIKEAKRHVDYIIVNEAGASVYSASKLAIEEFPDLTVEKRSAISIGRRLQDALSELVKIDPKSIGVGLYQHDVTPKKLDESLKFVVEKCVNSVGVNINTASRSLLSYVSGLSKRSIDAILNRRNDEGKFTTRDEIKKLKGITPKVYEQSIGFMRILDGVNPLDKTSIHPESYDATIRLLNSLSFDVTSIGSDELKNALKDIDIDKKSKELGIDKYTLEDIVKSLISPERDPRDDMPKPILKSDVLHIEDLHIGDKLQGTIRNVVDFGLFIDIGLHNDGLAHISKLSNQFIKHPSDLFSVGDIVDCYVDDIKVETEKVSLSLIER
;
A
#
# COMPACT_ATOMS: atom_id res chain seq x y z
N MET A 1 -6.38 -29.22 0.97
CA MET A 1 -6.52 -27.99 0.15
C MET A 1 -7.62 -28.19 -0.88
N ASN A 2 -8.19 -27.11 -1.41
CA ASN A 2 -9.29 -27.24 -2.38
C ASN A 2 -8.74 -27.11 -3.83
N ASP A 3 -8.78 -28.19 -4.59
CA ASP A 3 -8.19 -28.30 -5.94
C ASP A 3 -8.80 -27.30 -6.93
N THR A 4 -10.09 -26.99 -6.79
CA THR A 4 -10.77 -26.02 -7.66
C THR A 4 -10.19 -24.61 -7.44
N ILE A 5 -9.98 -24.22 -6.18
CA ILE A 5 -9.40 -22.92 -5.83
C ILE A 5 -7.96 -22.83 -6.35
N ILE A 6 -7.17 -23.90 -6.20
CA ILE A 6 -5.78 -23.97 -6.69
C ILE A 6 -5.73 -23.73 -8.21
N LYS A 7 -6.64 -24.35 -8.98
CA LYS A 7 -6.72 -24.15 -10.44
C LYS A 7 -7.07 -22.71 -10.83
N GLU A 8 -8.00 -22.09 -10.10
CA GLU A 8 -8.36 -20.69 -10.33
C GLU A 8 -7.17 -19.76 -10.06
N ILE A 9 -6.49 -19.92 -8.93
CA ILE A 9 -5.28 -19.12 -8.58
C ILE A 9 -4.19 -19.32 -9.63
N SER A 10 -3.92 -20.56 -10.03
CA SER A 10 -2.93 -20.89 -11.07
C SER A 10 -3.21 -20.14 -12.36
N LYS A 11 -4.47 -20.14 -12.80
CA LYS A 11 -4.91 -19.44 -14.02
C LYS A 11 -4.80 -17.92 -13.89
N ASP A 12 -5.23 -17.37 -12.77
CA ASP A 12 -5.28 -15.91 -12.57
C ASP A 12 -3.89 -15.29 -12.43
N LEU A 13 -2.95 -16.01 -11.81
CA LEU A 13 -1.58 -15.54 -11.60
C LEU A 13 -0.59 -16.03 -12.68
N GLY A 14 -1.03 -16.89 -13.60
CA GLY A 14 -0.18 -17.42 -14.67
C GLY A 14 0.95 -18.33 -14.17
N ILE A 15 0.78 -19.02 -13.05
CA ILE A 15 1.74 -19.94 -12.42
C ILE A 15 1.19 -21.36 -12.39
N SER A 16 2.05 -22.36 -12.17
CA SER A 16 1.60 -23.76 -12.16
C SER A 16 0.81 -24.10 -10.88
N GLU A 17 -0.15 -25.05 -11.00
CA GLU A 17 -0.89 -25.59 -9.84
C GLU A 17 0.08 -26.14 -8.75
N LYS A 18 1.18 -26.75 -9.18
CA LYS A 18 2.22 -27.26 -8.27
C LYS A 18 2.84 -26.14 -7.43
N GLN A 19 3.16 -24.99 -8.04
CA GLN A 19 3.72 -23.86 -7.30
C GLN A 19 2.71 -23.31 -6.28
N VAL A 20 1.43 -23.17 -6.66
CA VAL A 20 0.37 -22.73 -5.74
C VAL A 20 0.24 -23.70 -4.56
N THR A 21 0.16 -25.01 -4.83
CA THR A 21 0.06 -26.06 -3.80
C THR A 21 1.24 -26.02 -2.85
N THR A 22 2.47 -25.99 -3.39
CA THR A 22 3.69 -25.96 -2.57
C THR A 22 3.76 -24.73 -1.68
N VAL A 23 3.40 -23.54 -2.19
CA VAL A 23 3.36 -22.31 -1.39
C VAL A 23 2.36 -22.44 -0.24
N LEU A 24 1.14 -22.94 -0.52
CA LEU A 24 0.11 -23.11 0.51
C LEU A 24 0.50 -24.15 1.56
N GLU A 25 1.18 -25.24 1.18
CA GLU A 25 1.75 -26.23 2.09
C GLU A 25 2.80 -25.60 2.99
N LEU A 26 3.78 -24.89 2.42
CA LEU A 26 4.83 -24.23 3.18
C LEU A 26 4.26 -23.22 4.18
N LEU A 27 3.23 -22.42 3.78
CA LEU A 27 2.56 -21.47 4.67
C LEU A 27 1.80 -22.21 5.79
N SER A 28 1.11 -23.32 5.49
CA SER A 28 0.39 -24.12 6.48
C SER A 28 1.32 -24.77 7.50
N ASP A 29 2.56 -25.09 7.10
CA ASP A 29 3.63 -25.59 7.98
C ASP A 29 4.26 -24.48 8.83
N GLY A 30 3.73 -23.25 8.77
CA GLY A 30 4.17 -22.11 9.55
C GLY A 30 5.45 -21.46 9.06
N ASN A 31 5.80 -21.63 7.78
CA ASN A 31 6.87 -20.86 7.16
C ASN A 31 6.39 -19.43 6.84
N THR A 32 7.27 -18.48 7.02
CA THR A 32 7.00 -17.07 6.73
C THR A 32 7.23 -16.75 5.26
N ILE A 33 6.54 -15.73 4.72
CA ILE A 33 6.68 -15.31 3.31
C ILE A 33 8.14 -14.97 2.95
N PRO A 34 8.88 -14.15 3.73
CA PRO A 34 10.28 -13.85 3.41
C PRO A 34 11.18 -15.09 3.41
N PHE A 35 10.95 -16.05 4.31
CA PHE A 35 11.72 -17.30 4.36
C PHE A 35 11.46 -18.16 3.13
N ILE A 36 10.19 -18.31 2.72
CA ILE A 36 9.83 -19.07 1.51
C ILE A 36 10.47 -18.45 0.28
N ALA A 37 10.30 -17.14 0.08
CA ALA A 37 10.85 -16.43 -1.08
C ALA A 37 12.37 -16.51 -1.17
N ARG A 38 13.08 -16.48 -0.03
CA ARG A 38 14.53 -16.45 0.02
C ARG A 38 15.15 -17.83 0.04
N TYR A 39 14.63 -18.76 0.83
CA TYR A 39 15.28 -20.03 1.16
C TYR A 39 14.53 -21.28 0.70
N ARG A 40 13.43 -21.14 -0.07
CA ARG A 40 12.68 -22.26 -0.65
C ARG A 40 12.39 -22.04 -2.14
N LYS A 41 13.34 -21.40 -2.83
CA LYS A 41 13.22 -21.08 -4.28
C LYS A 41 13.11 -22.34 -5.13
N GLU A 42 13.83 -23.41 -4.76
CA GLU A 42 13.79 -24.69 -5.45
C GLU A 42 12.40 -25.32 -5.42
N ALA A 43 11.68 -25.14 -4.32
CA ALA A 43 10.35 -25.71 -4.16
C ALA A 43 9.26 -24.87 -4.87
N THR A 44 9.42 -23.54 -4.88
CA THR A 44 8.43 -22.60 -5.41
C THR A 44 8.71 -22.19 -6.86
N GLY A 45 9.88 -22.51 -7.42
CA GLY A 45 10.32 -22.01 -8.73
C GLY A 45 10.65 -20.52 -8.69
N ALA A 46 11.28 -20.07 -7.61
CA ALA A 46 11.76 -18.71 -7.37
C ALA A 46 10.64 -17.62 -7.39
N LEU A 47 9.47 -17.93 -6.84
CA LEU A 47 8.43 -16.94 -6.61
C LEU A 47 8.90 -15.91 -5.58
N ASP A 48 8.62 -14.63 -5.84
CA ASP A 48 8.92 -13.54 -4.92
C ASP A 48 7.87 -13.37 -3.80
N GLU A 49 8.14 -12.50 -2.85
CA GLU A 49 7.28 -12.24 -1.69
C GLU A 49 5.89 -11.75 -2.08
N GLU A 50 5.79 -10.94 -3.15
CA GLU A 50 4.52 -10.35 -3.60
C GLU A 50 3.61 -11.43 -4.19
N VAL A 51 4.16 -12.33 -5.02
CA VAL A 51 3.41 -13.44 -5.60
C VAL A 51 2.98 -14.42 -4.52
N ILE A 52 3.87 -14.78 -3.58
CA ILE A 52 3.55 -15.68 -2.47
C ILE A 52 2.44 -15.08 -1.59
N ARG A 53 2.51 -13.80 -1.26
CA ARG A 53 1.48 -13.06 -0.54
C ARG A 53 0.16 -13.10 -1.30
N LYS A 54 0.19 -12.83 -2.61
CA LYS A 54 -1.00 -12.81 -3.46
C LYS A 54 -1.69 -14.18 -3.53
N ILE A 55 -0.92 -15.27 -3.61
CA ILE A 55 -1.47 -16.64 -3.53
C ILE A 55 -2.25 -16.81 -2.23
N ASN A 56 -1.68 -16.43 -1.09
CA ASN A 56 -2.34 -16.56 0.21
C ASN A 56 -3.61 -15.72 0.31
N GLU A 57 -3.56 -14.46 -0.08
CA GLU A 57 -4.71 -13.54 -0.05
C GLU A 57 -5.87 -14.04 -0.91
N VAL A 58 -5.57 -14.49 -2.14
CA VAL A 58 -6.61 -15.01 -3.05
C VAL A 58 -7.17 -16.33 -2.51
N TYR A 59 -6.32 -17.20 -1.98
CA TYR A 59 -6.78 -18.47 -1.40
C TYR A 59 -7.71 -18.25 -0.20
N GLU A 60 -7.38 -17.35 0.71
CA GLU A 60 -8.23 -17.00 1.85
C GLU A 60 -9.57 -16.38 1.40
N TYR A 61 -9.53 -15.48 0.40
CA TYR A 61 -10.75 -14.91 -0.18
C TYR A 61 -11.66 -15.99 -0.76
N GLN A 62 -11.12 -16.92 -1.55
CA GLN A 62 -11.89 -18.00 -2.16
C GLN A 62 -12.43 -19.00 -1.13
N LEU A 63 -11.69 -19.28 -0.07
CA LEU A 63 -12.19 -20.09 1.05
C LEU A 63 -13.38 -19.41 1.75
N ASN A 64 -13.30 -18.12 2.00
CA ASN A 64 -14.38 -17.36 2.60
C ASN A 64 -15.63 -17.32 1.66
N LEU A 65 -15.41 -17.17 0.36
CA LEU A 65 -16.48 -17.23 -0.64
C LEU A 65 -17.14 -18.61 -0.67
N LEU A 66 -16.35 -19.70 -0.66
CA LEU A 66 -16.85 -21.05 -0.61
C LEU A 66 -17.69 -21.31 0.64
N LYS A 67 -17.18 -20.94 1.80
CA LYS A 67 -17.92 -21.02 3.06
C LYS A 67 -19.25 -20.26 2.98
N ARG A 68 -19.24 -19.06 2.40
CA ARG A 68 -20.48 -18.29 2.23
C ARG A 68 -21.48 -18.96 1.28
N LYS A 69 -21.00 -19.57 0.17
CA LYS A 69 -21.84 -20.37 -0.73
C LYS A 69 -22.49 -21.53 0.02
N GLU A 70 -21.73 -22.28 0.81
CA GLU A 70 -22.23 -23.40 1.62
C GLU A 70 -23.27 -22.94 2.64
N ASP A 71 -23.01 -21.83 3.36
CA ASP A 71 -23.96 -21.24 4.30
C ASP A 71 -25.29 -20.85 3.59
N VAL A 72 -25.21 -20.21 2.44
CA VAL A 72 -26.40 -19.81 1.66
C VAL A 72 -27.18 -21.03 1.18
N ILE A 73 -26.50 -22.05 0.65
CA ILE A 73 -27.11 -23.31 0.23
C ILE A 73 -27.87 -23.95 1.40
N ARG A 74 -27.22 -24.07 2.58
CA ARG A 74 -27.83 -24.62 3.80
C ARG A 74 -29.05 -23.81 4.23
N LEU A 75 -28.96 -22.48 4.26
CA LEU A 75 -30.07 -21.61 4.67
C LEU A 75 -31.29 -21.68 3.75
N ILE A 76 -31.08 -21.93 2.44
CA ILE A 76 -32.16 -22.11 1.48
C ILE A 76 -32.75 -23.51 1.61
N ASP A 77 -31.92 -24.53 1.85
CA ASP A 77 -32.33 -25.93 2.04
C ASP A 77 -33.19 -26.09 3.31
N GLU A 78 -32.80 -25.47 4.43
CA GLU A 78 -33.56 -25.43 5.67
C GLU A 78 -35.00 -24.88 5.47
N LYS A 79 -35.21 -24.07 4.44
CA LYS A 79 -36.55 -23.56 4.06
C LYS A 79 -37.30 -24.47 3.09
N GLY A 80 -36.68 -25.57 2.65
CA GLY A 80 -37.23 -26.48 1.65
C GLY A 80 -37.37 -25.88 0.25
N LEU A 81 -36.56 -24.86 -0.08
CA LEU A 81 -36.65 -24.10 -1.33
C LEU A 81 -35.43 -24.31 -2.24
N LEU A 82 -34.49 -25.16 -1.84
CA LEU A 82 -33.29 -25.44 -2.63
C LEU A 82 -33.62 -26.37 -3.82
N THR A 83 -33.21 -25.96 -5.00
CA THR A 83 -33.22 -26.80 -6.20
C THR A 83 -31.79 -27.09 -6.65
N GLU A 84 -31.57 -28.23 -7.37
CA GLU A 84 -30.21 -28.54 -7.88
C GLU A 84 -29.72 -27.49 -8.88
N GLU A 85 -30.59 -26.86 -9.66
CA GLU A 85 -30.22 -25.77 -10.55
C GLU A 85 -29.73 -24.55 -9.78
N LEU A 86 -30.44 -24.15 -8.72
CA LEU A 86 -30.05 -23.02 -7.87
C LEU A 86 -28.72 -23.29 -7.16
N LYS A 87 -28.54 -24.50 -6.59
CA LYS A 87 -27.33 -24.95 -5.97
C LYS A 87 -26.13 -24.85 -6.92
N ASN A 88 -26.26 -25.35 -8.13
CA ASN A 88 -25.22 -25.29 -9.16
C ASN A 88 -24.92 -23.84 -9.55
N THR A 89 -25.95 -23.00 -9.66
CA THR A 89 -25.77 -21.56 -9.94
C THR A 89 -25.02 -20.85 -8.81
N ILE A 90 -25.34 -21.12 -7.54
CA ILE A 90 -24.61 -20.55 -6.37
C ILE A 90 -23.16 -21.01 -6.37
N LEU A 91 -22.91 -22.30 -6.61
CA LEU A 91 -21.54 -22.83 -6.67
C LEU A 91 -20.72 -22.23 -7.81
N ALA A 92 -21.33 -21.88 -8.93
CA ALA A 92 -20.68 -21.25 -10.07
C ALA A 92 -20.37 -19.74 -9.89
N CYS A 93 -20.87 -19.07 -8.84
CA CYS A 93 -20.56 -17.66 -8.59
C CYS A 93 -19.08 -17.45 -8.35
N SER A 94 -18.51 -16.41 -8.95
CA SER A 94 -17.11 -16.00 -8.74
C SER A 94 -16.94 -14.85 -7.74
N LYS A 95 -18.03 -14.13 -7.42
CA LYS A 95 -18.05 -12.97 -6.53
C LYS A 95 -19.10 -13.10 -5.44
N LEU A 96 -18.79 -12.59 -4.25
CA LEU A 96 -19.71 -12.57 -3.12
C LEU A 96 -21.04 -11.88 -3.44
N VAL A 97 -21.01 -10.79 -4.20
CA VAL A 97 -22.22 -10.04 -4.61
C VAL A 97 -23.20 -10.90 -5.42
N GLU A 98 -22.69 -11.82 -6.24
CA GLU A 98 -23.54 -12.73 -7.03
C GLU A 98 -24.22 -13.75 -6.11
N VAL A 99 -23.52 -14.27 -5.12
CA VAL A 99 -24.09 -15.18 -4.09
C VAL A 99 -25.18 -14.46 -3.28
N GLU A 100 -24.92 -13.21 -2.86
CA GLU A 100 -25.90 -12.42 -2.10
C GLU A 100 -27.15 -12.07 -2.94
N ASP A 101 -26.99 -11.79 -4.23
CA ASP A 101 -28.12 -11.53 -5.14
C ASP A 101 -28.99 -12.78 -5.30
N LEU A 102 -28.39 -13.98 -5.43
CA LEU A 102 -29.13 -15.24 -5.50
C LEU A 102 -29.81 -15.61 -4.18
N TYR A 103 -29.21 -15.25 -3.04
CA TYR A 103 -29.80 -15.49 -1.72
C TYR A 103 -30.90 -14.49 -1.37
N ARG A 104 -30.94 -13.30 -1.98
CA ARG A 104 -31.86 -12.21 -1.64
C ARG A 104 -33.34 -12.60 -1.56
N PRO A 105 -33.93 -13.39 -2.49
CA PRO A 105 -35.34 -13.83 -2.42
C PRO A 105 -35.65 -14.69 -1.19
N TYR A 106 -34.65 -15.38 -0.66
CA TYR A 106 -34.78 -16.36 0.44
C TYR A 106 -34.42 -15.78 1.82
N LYS A 107 -33.81 -14.59 1.81
CA LYS A 107 -33.39 -13.92 3.06
C LYS A 107 -34.59 -13.44 3.86
N GLU A 108 -34.57 -13.65 5.17
CA GLU A 108 -35.58 -13.06 6.04
C GLU A 108 -35.54 -11.54 5.96
N LYS A 109 -36.67 -10.95 5.61
CA LYS A 109 -36.81 -9.51 5.46
C LYS A 109 -37.41 -8.92 6.74
N LYS A 110 -36.84 -7.82 7.19
CA LYS A 110 -37.45 -6.96 8.19
C LYS A 110 -38.74 -6.36 7.60
N LYS A 111 -39.56 -5.73 8.43
CA LYS A 111 -40.83 -5.08 8.05
C LYS A 111 -40.63 -4.18 6.81
N THR A 112 -41.24 -4.55 5.69
CA THR A 112 -41.29 -3.81 4.43
C THR A 112 -42.72 -3.62 3.98
N LYS A 113 -43.01 -2.66 3.07
CA LYS A 113 -44.32 -2.50 2.47
C LYS A 113 -44.86 -3.80 1.85
N ALA A 114 -44.00 -4.56 1.20
CA ALA A 114 -44.36 -5.84 0.60
C ALA A 114 -44.65 -6.93 1.64
N THR A 115 -43.82 -7.02 2.72
CA THR A 115 -44.11 -8.00 3.80
C THR A 115 -45.42 -7.71 4.54
N ASP A 116 -45.77 -6.43 4.71
CA ASP A 116 -47.06 -6.04 5.29
C ASP A 116 -48.20 -6.38 4.32
N ALA A 117 -48.04 -6.15 3.00
CA ALA A 117 -49.03 -6.53 1.99
C ALA A 117 -49.20 -8.05 1.90
N ILE A 118 -48.14 -8.85 2.01
CA ILE A 118 -48.22 -10.32 2.06
C ILE A 118 -48.98 -10.79 3.27
N LYS A 119 -48.73 -10.23 4.46
CA LYS A 119 -49.44 -10.52 5.70
C LYS A 119 -50.93 -10.21 5.57
N ASN A 120 -51.29 -9.17 4.83
CA ASN A 120 -52.67 -8.80 4.55
C ASN A 120 -53.31 -9.63 3.44
N GLY A 121 -52.65 -10.68 2.94
CA GLY A 121 -53.22 -11.64 1.97
C GLY A 121 -53.21 -11.20 0.52
N LEU A 122 -52.37 -10.22 0.15
CA LEU A 122 -52.34 -9.64 -1.22
C LEU A 122 -51.43 -10.39 -2.20
N GLU A 123 -50.66 -11.39 -1.79
CA GLU A 123 -49.77 -12.15 -2.65
C GLU A 123 -50.48 -12.85 -3.82
N PRO A 124 -51.67 -13.49 -3.62
CA PRO A 124 -52.41 -14.07 -4.74
C PRO A 124 -52.91 -13.04 -5.75
N LEU A 125 -53.20 -11.79 -5.32
CA LEU A 125 -53.57 -10.69 -6.20
C LEU A 125 -52.35 -10.30 -7.05
N ALA A 126 -51.18 -10.16 -6.47
CA ALA A 126 -49.94 -9.88 -7.17
C ALA A 126 -49.64 -10.97 -8.25
N LYS A 127 -49.84 -12.26 -7.93
CA LYS A 127 -49.71 -13.38 -8.87
C LYS A 127 -50.69 -13.28 -10.02
N LYS A 128 -51.95 -12.91 -9.75
CA LYS A 128 -52.97 -12.70 -10.79
C LYS A 128 -52.63 -11.53 -11.73
N ILE A 129 -52.16 -10.39 -11.15
CA ILE A 129 -51.68 -9.25 -11.95
C ILE A 129 -50.54 -9.69 -12.88
N MET A 130 -49.56 -10.43 -12.39
CA MET A 130 -48.41 -10.91 -13.16
C MET A 130 -48.77 -12.03 -14.19
N SER A 131 -50.01 -12.57 -14.19
CA SER A 131 -50.50 -13.47 -15.22
C SER A 131 -51.03 -12.73 -16.46
N PHE A 132 -51.16 -11.40 -16.43
CA PHE A 132 -51.61 -10.53 -17.52
C PHE A 132 -53.01 -10.91 -18.06
N PRO A 133 -54.06 -10.93 -17.23
CA PRO A 133 -55.43 -11.23 -17.70
C PRO A 133 -55.91 -10.19 -18.73
N ILE A 134 -56.69 -10.62 -19.71
CA ILE A 134 -57.21 -9.79 -20.81
C ILE A 134 -58.66 -9.38 -20.54
N ASN A 135 -59.44 -10.26 -19.91
CA ASN A 135 -60.87 -10.09 -19.65
C ASN A 135 -61.10 -9.62 -18.20
N GLY A 136 -62.08 -8.75 -18.01
CA GLY A 136 -62.43 -8.18 -16.71
C GLY A 136 -61.84 -6.77 -16.47
N SER A 137 -61.91 -6.31 -15.22
CA SER A 137 -61.33 -5.04 -14.82
C SER A 137 -60.44 -5.22 -13.58
N ILE A 138 -59.63 -4.20 -13.27
CA ILE A 138 -58.77 -4.25 -12.08
C ILE A 138 -59.61 -4.21 -10.78
N GLU A 139 -60.74 -3.53 -10.79
CA GLU A 139 -61.66 -3.44 -9.67
C GLU A 139 -62.26 -4.82 -9.37
N GLU A 140 -62.70 -5.55 -10.41
CA GLU A 140 -63.22 -6.91 -10.25
C GLU A 140 -62.15 -7.86 -9.72
N LEU A 141 -60.89 -7.72 -10.20
CA LEU A 141 -59.77 -8.56 -9.79
C LEU A 141 -59.39 -8.32 -8.34
N ALA A 142 -59.43 -7.07 -7.87
CA ALA A 142 -58.96 -6.64 -6.53
C ALA A 142 -60.04 -6.77 -5.46
N LYS A 143 -61.31 -6.67 -5.83
CA LYS A 143 -62.46 -6.70 -4.90
C LYS A 143 -62.47 -7.86 -3.88
N PRO A 144 -62.10 -9.11 -4.25
CA PRO A 144 -62.04 -10.24 -3.31
C PRO A 144 -60.96 -10.11 -2.21
N TYR A 145 -60.06 -9.16 -2.31
CA TYR A 145 -58.92 -8.97 -1.39
C TYR A 145 -59.12 -7.81 -0.40
N ILE A 146 -60.31 -7.18 -0.43
CA ILE A 146 -60.71 -6.18 0.57
C ILE A 146 -60.99 -6.91 1.88
N ASN A 147 -60.39 -6.43 2.96
CA ASN A 147 -60.53 -7.00 4.32
C ASN A 147 -60.38 -5.89 5.37
N GLU A 148 -60.38 -6.25 6.66
CA GLU A 148 -60.30 -5.28 7.78
C GLU A 148 -59.05 -4.36 7.69
N ASN A 149 -57.95 -4.86 7.09
CA ASN A 149 -56.68 -4.10 6.93
C ASN A 149 -56.60 -3.38 5.58
N ILE A 150 -57.45 -3.76 4.58
CA ILE A 150 -57.43 -3.24 3.23
C ILE A 150 -58.84 -2.67 2.94
N SER A 151 -58.97 -1.36 3.03
CA SER A 151 -60.25 -0.65 3.02
C SER A 151 -60.92 -0.60 1.63
N ASP A 152 -60.15 -0.71 0.53
CA ASP A 152 -60.66 -0.51 -0.82
C ASP A 152 -59.75 -1.21 -1.89
N THR A 153 -60.22 -1.22 -3.10
CA THR A 153 -59.50 -1.87 -4.25
C THR A 153 -58.20 -1.16 -4.59
N GLU A 154 -58.09 0.17 -4.41
CA GLU A 154 -56.92 0.91 -4.70
C GLU A 154 -55.77 0.49 -3.75
N LYS A 155 -56.05 0.37 -2.48
CA LYS A 155 -55.06 -0.11 -1.48
C LYS A 155 -54.70 -1.59 -1.70
N ALA A 156 -55.63 -2.42 -2.18
CA ALA A 156 -55.34 -3.80 -2.55
C ALA A 156 -54.34 -3.85 -3.72
N VAL A 157 -54.57 -3.03 -4.76
CA VAL A 157 -53.68 -2.91 -5.94
C VAL A 157 -52.35 -2.31 -5.56
N GLU A 158 -52.34 -1.26 -4.72
CA GLU A 158 -51.09 -0.66 -4.23
C GLU A 158 -50.25 -1.68 -3.46
N GLY A 159 -50.84 -2.44 -2.55
CA GLY A 159 -50.17 -3.49 -1.80
C GLY A 159 -49.64 -4.61 -2.71
N ALA A 160 -50.45 -5.05 -3.70
CA ALA A 160 -49.97 -6.02 -4.70
C ALA A 160 -48.80 -5.46 -5.54
N SER A 161 -48.83 -4.17 -5.88
CA SER A 161 -47.74 -3.50 -6.61
C SER A 161 -46.45 -3.48 -5.79
N TYR A 162 -46.49 -3.28 -4.47
CA TYR A 162 -45.32 -3.38 -3.62
C TYR A 162 -44.70 -4.78 -3.60
N ILE A 163 -45.53 -5.82 -3.63
CA ILE A 163 -45.06 -7.21 -3.72
C ILE A 163 -44.39 -7.44 -5.07
N ILE A 164 -45.00 -7.01 -6.18
CA ILE A 164 -44.42 -7.12 -7.52
C ILE A 164 -43.11 -6.38 -7.61
N ALA A 165 -43.01 -5.13 -7.07
CA ALA A 165 -41.80 -4.34 -7.04
C ALA A 165 -40.67 -5.05 -6.29
N GLU A 166 -40.99 -5.75 -5.19
CA GLU A 166 -40.02 -6.53 -4.43
C GLU A 166 -39.56 -7.77 -5.19
N TRP A 167 -40.45 -8.52 -5.86
CA TRP A 167 -40.06 -9.64 -6.72
C TRP A 167 -39.12 -9.21 -7.85
N ILE A 168 -39.36 -8.04 -8.46
CA ILE A 168 -38.46 -7.47 -9.48
C ILE A 168 -37.11 -7.16 -8.90
N SER A 169 -37.10 -6.52 -7.72
CA SER A 169 -35.86 -6.15 -7.01
C SER A 169 -35.03 -7.35 -6.55
N ASP A 170 -35.66 -8.47 -6.25
CA ASP A 170 -34.99 -9.68 -5.78
C ASP A 170 -34.48 -10.56 -6.91
N ASN A 171 -34.78 -10.23 -8.16
CA ASN A 171 -34.31 -11.00 -9.31
C ASN A 171 -32.81 -10.71 -9.58
N ALA A 172 -31.96 -11.70 -9.32
CA ALA A 172 -30.51 -11.62 -9.49
C ALA A 172 -30.08 -11.24 -10.93
N SER A 173 -30.82 -11.75 -11.97
CA SER A 173 -30.49 -11.44 -13.35
C SER A 173 -30.75 -9.98 -13.71
N TYR A 174 -31.82 -9.40 -13.19
CA TYR A 174 -32.12 -7.97 -13.39
C TYR A 174 -31.10 -7.09 -12.69
N ARG A 175 -30.74 -7.42 -11.43
CA ARG A 175 -29.71 -6.71 -10.69
C ARG A 175 -28.37 -6.76 -11.41
N LYS A 176 -27.95 -7.94 -11.88
CA LYS A 176 -26.70 -8.12 -12.64
C LYS A 176 -26.68 -7.27 -13.90
N TYR A 177 -27.80 -7.27 -14.66
CA TYR A 177 -27.92 -6.45 -15.86
C TYR A 177 -27.80 -4.95 -15.53
N ILE A 178 -28.55 -4.47 -14.53
CA ILE A 178 -28.55 -3.05 -14.15
C ILE A 178 -27.18 -2.62 -13.64
N ARG A 179 -26.53 -3.44 -12.81
CA ARG A 179 -25.16 -3.18 -12.33
C ARG A 179 -24.17 -3.03 -13.49
N ASN A 180 -24.20 -3.97 -14.44
CA ASN A 180 -23.32 -3.93 -15.60
C ASN A 180 -23.63 -2.74 -16.52
N TYR A 181 -24.92 -2.40 -16.69
CA TYR A 181 -25.33 -1.24 -17.45
C TYR A 181 -24.82 0.06 -16.84
N LEU A 182 -25.02 0.25 -15.54
CA LEU A 182 -24.54 1.44 -14.83
C LEU A 182 -23.02 1.51 -14.84
N PHE A 183 -22.31 0.43 -14.59
CA PHE A 183 -20.84 0.43 -14.61
C PHE A 183 -20.28 0.88 -15.97
N LYS A 184 -20.94 0.48 -17.07
CA LYS A 184 -20.47 0.81 -18.43
C LYS A 184 -20.88 2.21 -18.89
N ASN A 185 -22.07 2.67 -18.51
CA ASN A 185 -22.72 3.82 -19.13
C ASN A 185 -23.01 4.98 -18.18
N ALA A 186 -23.00 4.73 -16.87
CA ALA A 186 -23.23 5.81 -15.91
C ALA A 186 -22.02 6.74 -15.84
N THR A 187 -22.30 7.99 -15.54
CA THR A 187 -21.33 9.05 -15.30
C THR A 187 -21.32 9.40 -13.82
N ILE A 188 -20.16 9.35 -13.19
CA ILE A 188 -19.98 9.90 -11.84
C ILE A 188 -19.91 11.42 -11.96
N THR A 189 -20.75 12.12 -11.22
CA THR A 189 -20.83 13.58 -11.22
C THR A 189 -20.54 14.12 -9.84
N SER A 190 -19.83 15.25 -9.78
CA SER A 190 -19.53 15.96 -8.55
C SER A 190 -19.92 17.42 -8.70
N LYS A 191 -20.58 17.98 -7.68
CA LYS A 191 -20.99 19.38 -7.61
C LYS A 191 -20.71 19.97 -6.24
N ILE A 192 -20.36 21.26 -6.20
CA ILE A 192 -20.22 21.98 -4.93
C ILE A 192 -21.59 22.12 -4.24
N LYS A 193 -21.63 21.90 -2.93
CA LYS A 193 -22.85 22.13 -2.14
C LYS A 193 -23.08 23.62 -1.92
N LYS A 194 -24.35 24.06 -1.92
CA LYS A 194 -24.75 25.47 -1.84
C LYS A 194 -24.21 26.28 -0.63
N LYS A 195 -23.79 25.59 0.44
CA LYS A 195 -23.27 26.22 1.67
C LYS A 195 -21.89 25.63 2.04
N ALA A 196 -21.14 25.15 1.07
CA ALA A 196 -19.84 24.59 1.30
C ALA A 196 -18.81 25.70 1.60
N GLU A 197 -17.94 25.44 2.57
CA GLU A 197 -16.76 26.26 2.85
C GLU A 197 -15.53 25.56 2.31
N ASP A 198 -14.93 26.09 1.27
CA ASP A 198 -13.64 25.64 0.71
C ASP A 198 -12.78 26.88 0.40
N SER A 199 -12.36 27.55 1.48
CA SER A 199 -11.63 28.84 1.40
C SER A 199 -10.32 28.71 0.61
N ASN A 200 -9.70 27.54 0.64
CA ASN A 200 -8.44 27.24 -0.05
C ASN A 200 -8.65 26.63 -1.44
N LYS A 201 -9.91 26.49 -1.89
CA LYS A 201 -10.27 25.91 -3.19
C LYS A 201 -9.65 24.54 -3.46
N VAL A 202 -9.53 23.72 -2.43
CA VAL A 202 -8.91 22.38 -2.50
C VAL A 202 -9.63 21.47 -3.49
N TYR A 203 -10.95 21.63 -3.62
CA TYR A 203 -11.81 20.82 -4.48
C TYR A 203 -12.29 21.55 -5.74
N GLU A 204 -11.68 22.69 -6.12
CA GLU A 204 -12.15 23.52 -7.25
C GLU A 204 -12.32 22.72 -8.55
N MET A 205 -11.41 21.77 -8.82
CA MET A 205 -11.50 20.89 -10.00
C MET A 205 -12.75 20.00 -10.03
N TYR A 206 -13.41 19.80 -8.88
CA TYR A 206 -14.57 18.92 -8.72
C TYR A 206 -15.87 19.65 -8.43
N TYR A 207 -15.89 20.99 -8.53
CA TYR A 207 -17.09 21.79 -8.29
C TYR A 207 -18.18 21.58 -9.36
N ASP A 208 -17.79 21.25 -10.57
CA ASP A 208 -18.67 20.79 -11.66
C ASP A 208 -17.89 19.80 -12.51
N TYR A 209 -17.86 18.56 -12.04
CA TYR A 209 -17.05 17.51 -12.65
C TYR A 209 -17.92 16.33 -13.06
N SER A 210 -17.56 15.70 -14.19
CA SER A 210 -18.25 14.50 -14.66
C SER A 210 -17.31 13.60 -15.45
N GLU A 211 -17.38 12.29 -15.20
CA GLU A 211 -16.57 11.27 -15.86
C GLU A 211 -17.35 9.95 -15.93
N VAL A 212 -17.20 9.18 -17.03
CA VAL A 212 -17.82 7.85 -17.13
C VAL A 212 -17.21 6.92 -16.08
N VAL A 213 -18.08 6.24 -15.32
CA VAL A 213 -17.70 5.34 -14.20
C VAL A 213 -16.56 4.38 -14.57
N LYS A 214 -16.67 3.73 -15.73
CA LYS A 214 -15.69 2.75 -16.24
C LYS A 214 -14.28 3.32 -16.37
N TYR A 215 -14.13 4.63 -16.58
CA TYR A 215 -12.85 5.29 -16.82
C TYR A 215 -12.39 6.15 -15.63
N ALA A 216 -13.19 6.20 -14.56
CA ALA A 216 -12.89 6.99 -13.39
C ALA A 216 -11.56 6.57 -12.75
N LYS A 217 -10.65 7.56 -12.59
CA LYS A 217 -9.32 7.30 -12.05
C LYS A 217 -9.32 7.21 -10.52
N PRO A 218 -8.51 6.33 -9.91
CA PRO A 218 -8.44 6.13 -8.47
C PRO A 218 -8.30 7.41 -7.65
N HIS A 219 -7.34 8.27 -7.98
CA HIS A 219 -7.11 9.53 -7.27
C HIS A 219 -8.31 10.49 -7.31
N ARG A 220 -9.08 10.50 -8.42
CA ARG A 220 -10.30 11.32 -8.55
C ARG A 220 -11.42 10.79 -7.67
N ILE A 221 -11.57 9.46 -7.62
CA ILE A 221 -12.52 8.82 -6.70
C ILE A 221 -12.18 9.14 -5.25
N MET A 222 -10.90 9.08 -4.87
CA MET A 222 -10.45 9.44 -3.51
C MET A 222 -10.71 10.92 -3.21
N ALA A 223 -10.40 11.83 -4.13
CA ALA A 223 -10.66 13.26 -3.97
C ALA A 223 -12.15 13.57 -3.79
N MET A 224 -13.01 13.03 -4.67
CA MET A 224 -14.46 13.23 -4.59
C MET A 224 -15.04 12.66 -3.30
N ASN A 225 -14.60 11.47 -2.86
CA ASN A 225 -15.06 10.87 -1.61
C ASN A 225 -14.62 11.68 -0.39
N ARG A 226 -13.40 12.23 -0.36
CA ARG A 226 -12.93 13.14 0.69
C ARG A 226 -13.77 14.42 0.72
N GLY A 227 -13.96 15.08 -0.43
CA GLY A 227 -14.77 16.30 -0.51
C GLY A 227 -16.23 16.09 -0.13
N GLU A 228 -16.80 14.91 -0.41
CA GLU A 228 -18.15 14.55 0.04
C GLU A 228 -18.21 14.33 1.57
N LYS A 229 -17.21 13.64 2.15
CA LYS A 229 -17.06 13.41 3.59
C LYS A 229 -16.88 14.73 4.36
N GLU A 230 -16.12 15.66 3.81
CA GLU A 230 -15.90 16.99 4.39
C GLU A 230 -17.08 17.96 4.16
N GLY A 231 -18.11 17.50 3.43
CA GLY A 231 -19.33 18.29 3.23
C GLY A 231 -19.23 19.34 2.13
N VAL A 232 -18.13 19.40 1.39
CA VAL A 232 -17.89 20.36 0.30
C VAL A 232 -18.60 19.93 -0.99
N LEU A 233 -18.47 18.65 -1.35
CA LEU A 233 -18.99 18.09 -2.60
C LEU A 233 -20.27 17.27 -2.38
N SER A 234 -21.08 17.20 -3.44
CA SER A 234 -22.17 16.24 -3.59
C SER A 234 -21.85 15.36 -4.78
N VAL A 235 -21.70 14.05 -4.54
CA VAL A 235 -21.31 13.08 -5.57
C VAL A 235 -22.46 12.14 -5.87
N SER A 236 -22.80 11.96 -7.15
CA SER A 236 -23.91 11.13 -7.61
C SER A 236 -23.55 10.39 -8.92
N LEU A 237 -24.36 9.40 -9.25
CA LEU A 237 -24.30 8.75 -10.56
C LEU A 237 -25.42 9.28 -11.43
N ASP A 238 -25.10 9.67 -12.65
CA ASP A 238 -26.05 10.09 -13.68
C ASP A 238 -26.08 9.05 -14.80
N TYR A 239 -27.29 8.65 -15.23
CA TYR A 239 -27.50 7.62 -16.23
C TYR A 239 -28.92 7.66 -16.80
N ASP A 240 -29.08 7.10 -17.97
CA ASP A 240 -30.38 6.97 -18.65
C ASP A 240 -31.24 5.88 -17.97
N LYS A 241 -32.28 6.34 -17.26
CA LYS A 241 -33.24 5.45 -16.58
C LYS A 241 -34.22 4.79 -17.56
N ASP A 242 -34.51 5.45 -18.66
CA ASP A 242 -35.52 4.96 -19.62
C ASP A 242 -35.06 3.70 -20.33
N ASN A 243 -33.76 3.59 -20.59
CA ASN A 243 -33.19 2.34 -21.12
C ASN A 243 -33.34 1.16 -20.15
N ILE A 244 -33.18 1.39 -18.85
CA ILE A 244 -33.35 0.37 -17.81
C ILE A 244 -34.81 -0.02 -17.69
N ILE A 245 -35.74 0.95 -17.70
CA ILE A 245 -37.18 0.73 -17.65
C ILE A 245 -37.60 -0.08 -18.86
N SER A 246 -37.20 0.35 -20.06
CA SER A 246 -37.53 -0.34 -21.33
C SER A 246 -37.02 -1.78 -21.34
N PHE A 247 -35.86 -2.06 -20.79
CA PHE A 247 -35.35 -3.42 -20.65
C PHE A 247 -36.26 -4.27 -19.74
N LEU A 248 -36.64 -3.75 -18.56
CA LEU A 248 -37.51 -4.47 -17.62
C LEU A 248 -38.92 -4.66 -18.18
N GLU A 249 -39.49 -3.66 -18.85
CA GLU A 249 -40.77 -3.75 -19.48
C GLU A 249 -40.80 -4.88 -20.54
N LYS A 250 -39.80 -4.93 -21.43
CA LYS A 250 -39.64 -6.00 -22.43
C LYS A 250 -39.50 -7.39 -21.81
N LYS A 251 -38.92 -7.51 -20.61
CA LYS A 251 -38.77 -8.80 -19.92
C LYS A 251 -40.00 -9.23 -19.14
N LEU A 252 -40.73 -8.28 -18.56
CA LEU A 252 -41.81 -8.54 -17.61
C LEU A 252 -43.19 -8.51 -18.26
N ILE A 253 -43.45 -7.59 -19.20
CA ILE A 253 -44.76 -7.44 -19.82
C ILE A 253 -44.95 -8.50 -20.89
N LYS A 254 -45.78 -9.51 -20.55
CA LYS A 254 -46.07 -10.65 -21.44
C LYS A 254 -47.14 -10.35 -22.48
N ASN A 255 -48.07 -9.44 -22.16
CA ASN A 255 -49.19 -9.09 -23.04
C ASN A 255 -49.58 -7.61 -22.88
N ASN A 256 -49.34 -6.84 -23.90
CA ASN A 256 -49.62 -5.40 -23.93
C ASN A 256 -51.12 -5.05 -23.98
N LYS A 257 -52.01 -6.04 -24.23
CA LYS A 257 -53.45 -5.84 -24.25
C LYS A 257 -54.13 -6.04 -22.92
N SER A 258 -53.36 -6.42 -21.90
CA SER A 258 -53.89 -6.64 -20.55
C SER A 258 -54.17 -5.30 -19.84
N PHE A 259 -55.24 -5.21 -19.10
CA PHE A 259 -55.65 -4.07 -18.34
C PHE A 259 -54.74 -3.80 -17.11
N VAL A 260 -53.83 -4.72 -16.77
CA VAL A 260 -52.87 -4.57 -15.64
C VAL A 260 -51.53 -4.03 -16.07
N VAL A 261 -51.30 -3.72 -17.36
CA VAL A 261 -50.03 -3.30 -17.90
C VAL A 261 -49.48 -2.07 -17.17
N ASP A 262 -50.31 -1.05 -16.92
CA ASP A 262 -49.89 0.17 -16.27
C ASP A 262 -49.53 -0.06 -14.79
N ILE A 263 -50.19 -1.01 -14.12
CA ILE A 263 -49.86 -1.40 -12.75
C ILE A 263 -48.47 -2.01 -12.70
N VAL A 264 -48.14 -2.91 -13.64
CA VAL A 264 -46.82 -3.54 -13.72
C VAL A 264 -45.74 -2.51 -14.08
N LYS A 265 -46.02 -1.56 -14.98
CA LYS A 265 -45.11 -0.45 -15.29
C LYS A 265 -44.80 0.40 -14.07
N ASN A 266 -45.84 0.76 -13.29
CA ASN A 266 -45.68 1.50 -12.04
C ASN A 266 -44.86 0.71 -11.01
N ALA A 267 -45.08 -0.61 -10.88
CA ALA A 267 -44.31 -1.48 -10.03
C ALA A 267 -42.82 -1.57 -10.45
N ILE A 268 -42.54 -1.58 -11.79
CA ILE A 268 -41.15 -1.50 -12.31
C ILE A 268 -40.48 -0.19 -11.87
N VAL A 269 -41.17 0.94 -12.07
CA VAL A 269 -40.63 2.25 -11.68
C VAL A 269 -40.40 2.34 -10.18
N ASP A 270 -41.36 1.86 -9.35
CA ASP A 270 -41.18 1.81 -7.88
C ASP A 270 -40.01 0.91 -7.48
N SER A 271 -39.91 -0.30 -8.06
CA SER A 271 -38.81 -1.23 -7.82
C SER A 271 -37.45 -0.59 -8.12
N LEU A 272 -37.34 0.06 -9.26
CA LEU A 272 -36.12 0.75 -9.64
C LEU A 272 -35.80 1.90 -8.66
N LYS A 273 -36.73 2.84 -8.50
CA LYS A 273 -36.48 4.06 -7.73
C LYS A 273 -36.21 3.83 -6.25
N ARG A 274 -36.95 2.90 -5.63
CA ARG A 274 -36.93 2.67 -4.20
C ARG A 274 -36.02 1.54 -3.75
N LEU A 275 -35.84 0.49 -4.57
CA LEU A 275 -35.17 -0.75 -4.14
C LEU A 275 -33.86 -1.02 -4.88
N ILE A 276 -33.87 -1.01 -6.22
CA ILE A 276 -32.70 -1.47 -7.01
C ILE A 276 -31.64 -0.38 -7.13
N LEU A 277 -31.98 0.79 -7.69
CA LEU A 277 -30.99 1.83 -8.01
C LEU A 277 -30.23 2.32 -6.78
N PRO A 278 -30.87 2.63 -5.61
CA PRO A 278 -30.10 3.05 -4.45
C PRO A 278 -29.16 1.98 -3.90
N SER A 279 -29.45 0.70 -4.12
CA SER A 279 -28.59 -0.41 -3.74
C SER A 279 -27.42 -0.56 -4.70
N VAL A 280 -27.70 -0.59 -6.01
CA VAL A 280 -26.69 -0.79 -7.06
C VAL A 280 -25.73 0.42 -7.14
N GLU A 281 -26.24 1.64 -6.98
CA GLU A 281 -25.37 2.84 -6.89
C GLU A 281 -24.37 2.75 -5.73
N ARG A 282 -24.84 2.32 -4.55
CA ARG A 282 -23.95 2.11 -3.39
C ARG A 282 -22.93 1.00 -3.67
N GLU A 283 -23.35 -0.09 -4.31
CA GLU A 283 -22.46 -1.19 -4.69
C GLU A 283 -21.36 -0.70 -5.65
N ILE A 284 -21.71 0.04 -6.69
CA ILE A 284 -20.76 0.62 -7.66
C ILE A 284 -19.81 1.60 -6.96
N ARG A 285 -20.33 2.53 -6.14
CA ARG A 285 -19.50 3.49 -5.43
C ARG A 285 -18.56 2.80 -4.44
N SER A 286 -19.01 1.72 -3.81
CA SER A 286 -18.20 0.90 -2.90
C SER A 286 -17.08 0.18 -3.66
N GLU A 287 -17.38 -0.39 -4.83
CA GLU A 287 -16.39 -1.06 -5.69
C GLU A 287 -15.34 -0.06 -6.22
N LEU A 288 -15.78 1.12 -6.68
CA LEU A 288 -14.88 2.19 -7.11
C LEU A 288 -13.95 2.64 -5.97
N LYS A 289 -14.50 2.82 -4.78
CA LYS A 289 -13.73 3.20 -3.59
C LYS A 289 -12.71 2.11 -3.23
N GLU A 290 -13.12 0.84 -3.20
CA GLU A 290 -12.23 -0.27 -2.87
C GLU A 290 -11.06 -0.39 -3.85
N ASN A 291 -11.33 -0.28 -5.15
CA ASN A 291 -10.28 -0.30 -6.17
C ASN A 291 -9.33 0.91 -6.03
N ALA A 292 -9.88 2.10 -5.72
CA ALA A 292 -9.07 3.29 -5.49
C ALA A 292 -8.21 3.17 -4.23
N GLU A 293 -8.73 2.57 -3.15
CA GLU A 293 -7.97 2.30 -1.93
C GLU A 293 -6.81 1.33 -2.18
N ILE A 294 -7.04 0.24 -2.93
CA ILE A 294 -6.00 -0.74 -3.26
C ILE A 294 -4.86 -0.06 -4.03
N THR A 295 -5.18 0.72 -5.06
CA THR A 295 -4.17 1.45 -5.83
C THR A 295 -3.40 2.44 -4.96
N SER A 296 -4.10 3.20 -4.11
CA SER A 296 -3.46 4.16 -3.21
C SER A 296 -2.54 3.47 -2.19
N ILE A 297 -2.98 2.37 -1.61
CA ILE A 297 -2.17 1.59 -0.64
C ILE A 297 -0.92 1.02 -1.33
N ASN A 298 -1.04 0.52 -2.55
CA ASN A 298 0.12 0.03 -3.31
C ASN A 298 1.14 1.15 -3.56
N ASN A 299 0.68 2.33 -3.99
CA ASN A 299 1.57 3.49 -4.18
C ASN A 299 2.26 3.89 -2.86
N PHE A 300 1.53 3.89 -1.73
CA PHE A 300 2.11 4.19 -0.42
C PHE A 300 3.16 3.15 -0.02
N SER A 301 2.86 1.88 -0.25
CA SER A 301 3.77 0.76 0.01
C SER A 301 5.06 0.90 -0.79
N THR A 302 4.97 1.20 -2.08
CA THR A 302 6.13 1.43 -2.94
C THR A 302 6.95 2.65 -2.47
N ASN A 303 6.28 3.74 -2.11
CA ASN A 303 6.97 4.93 -1.60
C ASN A 303 7.71 4.65 -0.28
N VAL A 304 7.11 3.88 0.63
CA VAL A 304 7.77 3.46 1.88
C VAL A 304 8.94 2.53 1.59
N GLU A 305 8.78 1.55 0.70
CA GLU A 305 9.84 0.63 0.29
C GLU A 305 11.07 1.38 -0.19
N ASN A 306 10.89 2.31 -1.12
CA ASN A 306 11.98 3.08 -1.69
C ASN A 306 12.65 4.00 -0.66
N LEU A 307 11.87 4.59 0.25
CA LEU A 307 12.42 5.40 1.33
C LEU A 307 13.27 4.55 2.31
N LEU A 308 12.80 3.36 2.67
CA LEU A 308 13.53 2.45 3.55
C LEU A 308 14.80 1.89 2.89
N LEU A 309 14.76 1.69 1.57
CA LEU A 309 15.88 1.18 0.79
C LEU A 309 16.82 2.29 0.27
N THR A 310 16.63 3.55 0.71
CA THR A 310 17.58 4.63 0.41
C THR A 310 19.01 4.24 0.81
N PRO A 311 20.02 4.39 -0.07
CA PRO A 311 21.41 4.07 0.25
C PRO A 311 21.91 4.78 1.50
N PRO A 312 22.50 4.08 2.46
CA PRO A 312 23.02 4.69 3.66
C PRO A 312 24.29 5.49 3.38
N MET A 313 24.42 6.67 4.00
CA MET A 313 25.64 7.49 3.94
C MET A 313 26.64 7.02 5.03
N LYS A 314 27.26 5.86 4.76
CA LYS A 314 28.21 5.19 5.67
C LYS A 314 29.48 6.05 5.89
N GLU A 315 30.12 5.88 7.05
CA GLU A 315 31.41 6.48 7.40
C GLU A 315 31.45 8.04 7.34
N LYS A 316 30.30 8.72 7.51
CA LYS A 316 30.17 10.18 7.52
C LYS A 316 29.83 10.72 8.90
N VAL A 317 30.49 11.83 9.27
CA VAL A 317 30.08 12.64 10.42
C VAL A 317 28.98 13.59 9.96
N VAL A 318 27.81 13.51 10.57
CA VAL A 318 26.61 14.22 10.13
C VAL A 318 26.17 15.24 11.17
N LEU A 319 25.82 16.44 10.73
CA LEU A 319 25.09 17.42 11.54
C LEU A 319 23.59 17.31 11.21
N GLY A 320 22.81 16.73 12.11
CA GLY A 320 21.36 16.78 12.03
C GLY A 320 20.84 18.15 12.44
N TYR A 321 20.00 18.74 11.59
CA TYR A 321 19.45 20.08 11.75
C TYR A 321 17.91 19.99 11.71
N ASP A 322 17.27 20.33 12.83
CA ASP A 322 15.81 20.39 12.98
C ASP A 322 15.36 21.86 12.95
N PRO A 323 14.77 22.33 11.83
CA PRO A 323 14.39 23.73 11.64
C PRO A 323 13.24 24.14 12.56
N ALA A 324 13.27 25.36 13.10
CA ALA A 324 12.13 25.92 13.82
C ALA A 324 12.26 27.46 13.95
N PHE A 325 11.14 28.17 13.92
CA PHE A 325 11.11 29.63 14.11
C PHE A 325 11.31 30.03 15.57
N ARG A 326 10.31 29.82 16.42
CA ARG A 326 10.27 30.37 17.79
C ARG A 326 11.19 29.68 18.80
N THR A 327 11.29 28.39 18.72
CA THR A 327 12.02 27.59 19.70
C THR A 327 13.52 27.45 19.39
N GLY A 328 13.96 28.05 18.28
CA GLY A 328 15.31 27.92 17.73
C GLY A 328 15.52 26.58 17.01
N CYS A 329 16.46 26.55 16.08
CA CYS A 329 16.85 25.35 15.34
C CYS A 329 17.75 24.47 16.21
N LYS A 330 17.47 23.17 16.26
CA LYS A 330 18.23 22.19 17.04
C LYS A 330 19.26 21.51 16.17
N LEU A 331 20.46 21.41 16.69
CA LEU A 331 21.60 20.79 16.03
C LEU A 331 22.04 19.56 16.81
N ALA A 332 22.34 18.48 16.12
CA ALA A 332 22.90 17.26 16.69
C ALA A 332 24.08 16.79 15.84
N VAL A 333 25.29 16.86 16.38
CA VAL A 333 26.46 16.28 15.72
C VAL A 333 26.49 14.78 15.99
N LEU A 334 26.51 13.98 14.95
CA LEU A 334 26.55 12.53 15.00
C LEU A 334 27.87 12.00 14.47
N ASP A 335 28.48 11.08 15.20
CA ASP A 335 29.63 10.35 14.69
C ASP A 335 29.25 9.39 13.57
N LYS A 336 30.22 8.70 12.99
CA LYS A 336 30.04 7.72 11.91
C LYS A 336 29.12 6.55 12.26
N THR A 337 28.84 6.34 13.55
CA THR A 337 27.96 5.26 14.06
C THR A 337 26.56 5.76 14.44
N GLY A 338 26.30 7.06 14.28
CA GLY A 338 25.04 7.69 14.67
C GLY A 338 24.94 8.03 16.17
N LYS A 339 26.05 7.98 16.91
CA LYS A 339 26.11 8.42 18.32
C LYS A 339 26.18 9.94 18.38
N PRO A 340 25.31 10.61 19.17
CA PRO A 340 25.40 12.04 19.35
C PRO A 340 26.65 12.43 20.13
N LEU A 341 27.41 13.38 19.59
CA LEU A 341 28.64 13.94 20.19
C LEU A 341 28.38 15.27 20.88
N GLU A 342 27.64 16.17 20.25
CA GLU A 342 27.26 17.46 20.81
C GLU A 342 25.85 17.86 20.28
N ILE A 343 25.10 18.54 21.15
CA ILE A 343 23.79 19.09 20.82
C ILE A 343 23.79 20.58 21.10
N ALA A 344 23.34 21.39 20.14
CA ALA A 344 23.28 22.84 20.27
C ALA A 344 21.91 23.37 19.82
N VAL A 345 21.62 24.61 20.16
CA VAL A 345 20.44 25.34 19.69
C VAL A 345 20.90 26.67 19.12
N ILE A 346 20.44 27.03 17.96
CA ILE A 346 20.74 28.29 17.27
C ILE A 346 19.47 29.02 16.88
N TYR A 347 19.55 30.32 16.62
CA TYR A 347 18.38 31.17 16.32
C TYR A 347 18.59 32.00 15.04
N PRO A 348 18.84 31.40 13.86
CA PRO A 348 19.13 32.17 12.66
C PRO A 348 17.87 32.77 12.01
N THR A 349 16.66 32.30 12.39
CA THR A 349 15.38 32.65 11.78
C THR A 349 14.59 33.64 12.64
N GLU A 350 13.54 34.24 12.06
CA GLU A 350 12.60 35.06 12.83
C GLU A 350 11.95 34.26 13.99
N PRO A 351 11.58 34.91 15.11
CA PRO A 351 11.68 36.33 15.40
C PRO A 351 13.06 36.77 15.97
N HIS A 352 13.99 35.84 16.14
CA HIS A 352 15.24 36.13 16.88
C HIS A 352 16.36 36.71 16.02
N LEU A 353 16.53 36.25 14.78
CA LEU A 353 17.49 36.72 13.76
C LEU A 353 18.95 36.86 14.29
N LYS A 354 19.39 35.91 15.16
CA LYS A 354 20.77 35.88 15.67
C LYS A 354 21.70 35.18 14.65
N ILE A 355 21.79 35.74 13.43
CA ILE A 355 22.47 35.13 12.29
C ILE A 355 23.96 34.92 12.58
N GLU A 356 24.71 35.99 13.00
CA GLU A 356 26.16 35.92 13.23
C GLU A 356 26.54 34.95 14.36
N GLU A 357 25.77 34.96 15.47
CA GLU A 357 25.98 34.04 16.60
C GLU A 357 25.78 32.60 16.14
N SER A 358 24.71 32.36 15.39
CA SER A 358 24.33 31.04 14.84
C SER A 358 25.39 30.54 13.85
N LYS A 359 25.86 31.39 12.94
CA LYS A 359 26.92 31.11 11.96
C LYS A 359 28.22 30.69 12.64
N LYS A 360 28.67 31.50 13.62
CA LYS A 360 29.87 31.18 14.41
C LYS A 360 29.77 29.80 15.07
N LYS A 361 28.59 29.47 15.64
CA LYS A 361 28.38 28.16 16.28
C LYS A 361 28.43 27.02 15.30
N VAL A 362 27.80 27.13 14.11
CA VAL A 362 27.83 26.08 13.09
C VAL A 362 29.25 25.87 12.56
N LEU A 363 30.02 26.96 12.27
CA LEU A 363 31.42 26.87 11.83
C LEU A 363 32.30 26.22 12.90
N GLU A 364 32.11 26.57 14.19
CA GLU A 364 32.79 25.92 15.30
C GLU A 364 32.55 24.40 15.33
N LEU A 365 31.28 23.95 15.14
CA LEU A 365 30.96 22.55 15.13
C LEU A 365 31.56 21.83 13.90
N ILE A 366 31.54 22.45 12.72
CA ILE A 366 32.15 21.92 11.50
C ILE A 366 33.67 21.68 11.73
N ASP A 367 34.37 22.68 12.23
CA ASP A 367 35.83 22.60 12.47
C ASP A 367 36.17 21.58 13.58
N LYS A 368 35.40 21.58 14.70
CA LYS A 368 35.66 20.74 15.88
C LYS A 368 35.47 19.24 15.59
N TYR A 369 34.40 18.88 14.85
CA TYR A 369 34.02 17.49 14.64
C TYR A 369 34.30 16.98 13.24
N ASN A 370 34.87 17.78 12.35
CA ASN A 370 35.12 17.46 10.95
C ASN A 370 33.84 17.00 10.25
N ILE A 371 32.74 17.76 10.39
CA ILE A 371 31.44 17.42 9.79
C ILE A 371 31.59 17.32 8.29
N ASP A 372 31.06 16.24 7.71
CA ASP A 372 31.07 15.97 6.27
C ASP A 372 29.79 16.47 5.58
N ILE A 373 28.63 16.29 6.23
CA ILE A 373 27.31 16.57 5.64
C ILE A 373 26.38 17.16 6.70
N ILE A 374 25.52 18.11 6.28
CA ILE A 374 24.45 18.69 7.10
C ILE A 374 23.11 18.15 6.59
N ALA A 375 22.37 17.44 7.44
CA ALA A 375 21.04 16.91 7.17
C ALA A 375 19.98 17.87 7.72
N ILE A 376 19.29 18.61 6.87
CA ILE A 376 18.28 19.61 7.24
C ILE A 376 16.88 18.99 7.10
N GLY A 377 16.05 19.05 8.16
CA GLY A 377 14.66 18.63 8.09
C GLY A 377 13.84 19.49 7.13
N ASN A 378 12.85 18.89 6.45
CA ASN A 378 12.01 19.59 5.47
C ASN A 378 10.73 20.21 6.05
N GLY A 379 10.66 20.42 7.35
CA GLY A 379 9.50 21.00 8.02
C GLY A 379 9.45 22.52 8.04
N THR A 380 8.82 23.05 9.08
CA THR A 380 8.67 24.49 9.29
C THR A 380 10.04 25.17 9.38
N ALA A 381 10.24 26.31 8.71
CA ALA A 381 11.51 27.06 8.61
C ALA A 381 12.64 26.34 7.85
N SER A 382 12.34 25.30 7.08
CA SER A 382 13.33 24.58 6.29
C SER A 382 14.03 25.47 5.25
N ARG A 383 13.29 26.34 4.58
CA ARG A 383 13.77 27.25 3.54
C ARG A 383 14.79 28.25 4.07
N GLU A 384 14.42 28.93 5.16
CA GLU A 384 15.28 29.88 5.82
C GLU A 384 16.55 29.20 6.38
N SER A 385 16.38 28.00 6.87
CA SER A 385 17.48 27.15 7.37
C SER A 385 18.40 26.70 6.24
N GLU A 386 17.84 26.32 5.07
CA GLU A 386 18.62 25.96 3.88
C GLU A 386 19.46 27.14 3.39
N ALA A 387 18.84 28.33 3.23
CA ALA A 387 19.54 29.55 2.83
C ALA A 387 20.65 29.91 3.83
N PHE A 388 20.35 29.83 5.13
CA PHE A 388 21.33 30.10 6.18
C PHE A 388 22.52 29.12 6.10
N ILE A 389 22.27 27.81 5.95
CA ILE A 389 23.34 26.80 5.89
C ILE A 389 24.16 26.95 4.60
N ALA A 390 23.54 27.22 3.45
CA ALA A 390 24.25 27.45 2.20
C ALA A 390 25.24 28.62 2.32
N ASP A 391 24.87 29.70 3.03
CA ASP A 391 25.79 30.81 3.30
C ASP A 391 26.91 30.44 4.30
N VAL A 392 26.59 29.67 5.32
CA VAL A 392 27.57 29.23 6.32
C VAL A 392 28.64 28.34 5.70
N ILE A 393 28.28 27.36 4.87
CA ILE A 393 29.24 26.42 4.29
C ILE A 393 30.19 27.08 3.30
N LYS A 394 29.85 28.21 2.67
CA LYS A 394 30.74 29.00 1.81
C LYS A 394 31.95 29.55 2.61
N GLU A 395 31.80 29.75 3.90
CA GLU A 395 32.87 30.26 4.78
C GLU A 395 33.60 29.16 5.55
N ALA A 396 33.15 27.91 5.43
CA ALA A 396 33.79 26.78 6.06
C ALA A 396 35.19 26.53 5.49
N LYS A 397 36.16 26.18 6.36
CA LYS A 397 37.54 25.90 5.93
C LYS A 397 37.72 24.59 5.21
N ARG A 398 36.69 23.75 5.22
CA ARG A 398 36.63 22.46 4.53
C ARG A 398 35.37 22.35 3.68
N HIS A 399 35.38 21.49 2.72
CA HIS A 399 34.19 21.19 1.93
C HIS A 399 33.15 20.47 2.81
N VAL A 400 31.94 21.01 2.84
CA VAL A 400 30.78 20.45 3.54
C VAL A 400 29.59 20.57 2.61
N ASP A 401 28.88 19.47 2.41
CA ASP A 401 27.63 19.46 1.65
C ASP A 401 26.44 19.51 2.60
N TYR A 402 25.26 19.81 2.06
CA TYR A 402 24.01 19.64 2.78
C TYR A 402 22.97 18.90 1.95
N ILE A 403 21.95 18.39 2.62
CA ILE A 403 20.81 17.72 2.01
C ILE A 403 19.54 17.95 2.83
N ILE A 404 18.42 18.11 2.13
CA ILE A 404 17.11 18.17 2.77
C ILE A 404 16.62 16.73 3.03
N VAL A 405 16.31 16.43 4.27
CA VAL A 405 15.85 15.11 4.73
C VAL A 405 14.38 15.19 5.12
N ASN A 406 13.60 14.21 4.67
CA ASN A 406 12.21 14.10 5.11
C ASN A 406 12.14 13.85 6.62
N GLU A 407 11.55 14.81 7.36
CA GLU A 407 11.41 14.73 8.82
C GLU A 407 10.08 14.10 9.26
N ALA A 408 9.19 13.68 8.33
CA ALA A 408 7.91 13.09 8.69
C ALA A 408 8.08 11.97 9.72
N GLY A 409 7.29 12.01 10.80
CA GLY A 409 7.39 11.08 11.92
C GLY A 409 8.59 11.29 12.87
N ALA A 410 9.51 12.25 12.63
CA ALA A 410 10.58 12.53 13.58
C ALA A 410 10.04 13.03 14.93
N SER A 411 8.98 13.83 14.92
CA SER A 411 8.25 14.25 16.11
C SER A 411 7.57 13.08 16.84
N VAL A 412 7.05 12.11 16.10
CA VAL A 412 6.44 10.88 16.67
C VAL A 412 7.51 10.05 17.36
N TYR A 413 8.66 9.84 16.71
CA TYR A 413 9.80 9.15 17.33
C TYR A 413 10.24 9.88 18.58
N SER A 414 10.53 11.18 18.50
CA SER A 414 11.13 11.96 19.60
C SER A 414 10.26 12.00 20.86
N ALA A 415 8.93 11.89 20.72
CA ALA A 415 7.97 11.80 21.82
C ALA A 415 7.74 10.36 22.30
N SER A 416 8.26 9.35 21.62
CA SER A 416 8.02 7.93 21.94
C SER A 416 8.77 7.48 23.21
N LYS A 417 8.27 6.40 23.83
CA LYS A 417 8.96 5.74 24.94
C LYS A 417 10.37 5.29 24.55
N LEU A 418 10.53 4.79 23.33
CA LEU A 418 11.81 4.34 22.80
C LEU A 418 12.83 5.47 22.78
N ALA A 419 12.45 6.65 22.30
CA ALA A 419 13.36 7.81 22.26
C ALA A 419 13.69 8.34 23.66
N ILE A 420 12.75 8.21 24.63
CA ILE A 420 13.00 8.54 26.04
C ILE A 420 14.01 7.55 26.64
N GLU A 421 13.89 6.27 26.34
CA GLU A 421 14.83 5.23 26.81
C GLU A 421 16.22 5.41 26.16
N GLU A 422 16.29 5.74 24.86
CA GLU A 422 17.57 5.99 24.17
C GLU A 422 18.28 7.27 24.70
N PHE A 423 17.52 8.32 25.02
CA PHE A 423 18.03 9.63 25.40
C PHE A 423 17.21 10.25 26.55
N PRO A 424 17.32 9.73 27.77
CA PRO A 424 16.50 10.18 28.90
C PRO A 424 16.76 11.65 29.28
N ASP A 425 17.98 12.16 29.09
CA ASP A 425 18.38 13.50 29.46
C ASP A 425 18.08 14.58 28.41
N LEU A 426 17.56 14.19 27.24
CA LEU A 426 17.29 15.12 26.16
C LEU A 426 15.77 15.46 26.06
N THR A 427 15.47 16.69 25.65
CA THR A 427 14.13 17.15 25.37
C THR A 427 13.64 16.55 24.01
N VAL A 428 12.33 16.58 23.79
CA VAL A 428 11.70 16.05 22.57
C VAL A 428 12.33 16.65 21.30
N GLU A 429 12.52 17.98 21.28
CA GLU A 429 13.06 18.67 20.10
C GLU A 429 14.53 18.30 19.82
N LYS A 430 15.33 18.06 20.85
CA LYS A 430 16.74 17.65 20.71
C LYS A 430 16.87 16.24 20.14
N ARG A 431 15.92 15.34 20.49
CA ARG A 431 15.88 13.98 19.93
C ARG A 431 15.49 13.98 18.46
N SER A 432 14.67 14.94 18.01
CA SER A 432 14.28 15.09 16.60
C SER A 432 15.49 15.35 15.70
N ALA A 433 16.38 16.26 16.08
CA ALA A 433 17.60 16.55 15.32
C ALA A 433 18.51 15.31 15.17
N ILE A 434 18.61 14.47 16.23
CA ILE A 434 19.33 13.20 16.16
C ILE A 434 18.69 12.27 15.11
N SER A 435 17.37 12.14 15.14
CA SER A 435 16.65 11.29 14.20
C SER A 435 16.84 11.74 12.75
N ILE A 436 16.78 13.05 12.47
CA ILE A 436 17.01 13.61 11.13
C ILE A 436 18.40 13.23 10.61
N GLY A 437 19.44 13.41 11.42
CA GLY A 437 20.80 13.04 11.03
C GLY A 437 21.00 11.54 10.83
N ARG A 438 20.39 10.69 11.68
CA ARG A 438 20.45 9.23 11.57
C ARG A 438 19.70 8.69 10.34
N ARG A 439 18.62 9.34 9.90
CA ARG A 439 17.94 8.98 8.66
C ARG A 439 18.84 9.09 7.43
N LEU A 440 19.73 10.07 7.42
CA LEU A 440 20.72 10.18 6.35
C LEU A 440 21.78 9.08 6.44
N GLN A 441 22.23 8.74 7.65
CA GLN A 441 23.24 7.70 7.84
C GLN A 441 22.70 6.31 7.53
N ASP A 442 21.48 5.97 7.99
CA ASP A 442 20.77 4.73 7.67
C ASP A 442 19.26 4.91 7.87
N ALA A 443 18.53 5.16 6.77
CA ALA A 443 17.10 5.38 6.78
C ALA A 443 16.33 4.16 7.33
N LEU A 444 16.70 2.94 6.93
CA LEU A 444 16.03 1.72 7.39
C LEU A 444 16.11 1.57 8.90
N SER A 445 17.32 1.66 9.47
CA SER A 445 17.55 1.47 10.90
C SER A 445 16.83 2.51 11.77
N GLU A 446 16.62 3.72 11.27
CA GLU A 446 15.95 4.79 12.01
C GLU A 446 14.42 4.75 11.82
N LEU A 447 13.92 4.58 10.58
CA LEU A 447 12.51 4.66 10.28
C LEU A 447 11.70 3.47 10.83
N VAL A 448 12.30 2.30 11.01
CA VAL A 448 11.62 1.15 11.65
C VAL A 448 11.29 1.38 13.15
N LYS A 449 11.78 2.47 13.75
CA LYS A 449 11.48 2.85 15.14
C LYS A 449 10.11 3.50 15.30
N ILE A 450 9.48 3.92 14.20
CA ILE A 450 8.17 4.58 14.17
C ILE A 450 7.16 3.76 13.39
N ASP A 451 5.88 4.03 13.63
CA ASP A 451 4.81 3.46 12.82
C ASP A 451 4.95 3.93 11.36
N PRO A 452 5.01 3.03 10.37
CA PRO A 452 5.15 3.39 8.96
C PRO A 452 4.11 4.39 8.46
N LYS A 453 2.90 4.39 9.03
CA LYS A 453 1.85 5.39 8.75
C LYS A 453 2.27 6.82 9.10
N SER A 454 3.21 7.00 10.01
CA SER A 454 3.71 8.32 10.41
C SER A 454 4.76 8.90 9.46
N ILE A 455 5.20 8.13 8.47
CA ILE A 455 6.22 8.56 7.50
C ILE A 455 5.67 9.54 6.46
N GLY A 456 4.33 9.56 6.24
CA GLY A 456 3.69 10.62 5.44
C GLY A 456 3.95 10.53 3.92
N VAL A 457 3.99 9.33 3.35
CA VAL A 457 4.32 9.09 1.93
C VAL A 457 3.10 8.94 1.01
N GLY A 458 1.90 9.32 1.44
CA GLY A 458 0.67 9.11 0.66
C GLY A 458 -0.34 10.25 0.73
N LEU A 459 -0.78 10.71 -0.44
CA LEU A 459 -1.72 11.83 -0.56
C LEU A 459 -3.09 11.58 0.12
N TYR A 460 -3.60 10.33 0.06
CA TYR A 460 -4.89 9.92 0.62
C TYR A 460 -4.76 8.93 1.77
N GLN A 461 -3.64 8.92 2.46
CA GLN A 461 -3.30 7.95 3.50
C GLN A 461 -4.34 7.86 4.63
N HIS A 462 -5.00 8.97 4.96
CA HIS A 462 -6.03 9.02 6.02
C HIS A 462 -7.45 8.71 5.52
N ASP A 463 -7.63 8.45 4.22
CA ASP A 463 -8.93 8.17 3.61
C ASP A 463 -9.12 6.71 3.21
N VAL A 464 -8.06 5.90 3.30
CA VAL A 464 -8.10 4.46 3.05
C VAL A 464 -8.44 3.68 4.31
N THR A 465 -8.85 2.42 4.15
CA THR A 465 -9.16 1.52 5.27
C THR A 465 -7.92 1.26 6.13
N PRO A 466 -7.89 1.68 7.42
CA PRO A 466 -6.68 1.65 8.26
C PRO A 466 -6.06 0.25 8.37
N LYS A 467 -6.88 -0.79 8.51
CA LYS A 467 -6.39 -2.18 8.65
C LYS A 467 -5.66 -2.65 7.40
N LYS A 468 -6.21 -2.39 6.19
CA LYS A 468 -5.57 -2.76 4.91
C LYS A 468 -4.23 -2.03 4.74
N LEU A 469 -4.19 -0.74 5.13
CA LEU A 469 -2.96 0.04 5.10
C LEU A 469 -1.91 -0.52 6.06
N ASP A 470 -2.29 -0.81 7.31
CA ASP A 470 -1.39 -1.39 8.32
C ASP A 470 -0.74 -2.69 7.86
N GLU A 471 -1.56 -3.61 7.35
CA GLU A 471 -1.11 -4.92 6.86
C GLU A 471 -0.13 -4.77 5.69
N SER A 472 -0.43 -3.86 4.75
CA SER A 472 0.42 -3.63 3.58
C SER A 472 1.75 -2.96 3.96
N LEU A 473 1.72 -1.91 4.79
CA LEU A 473 2.94 -1.23 5.21
C LEU A 473 3.83 -2.10 6.10
N LYS A 474 3.23 -2.90 6.99
CA LYS A 474 3.99 -3.87 7.80
C LYS A 474 4.70 -4.88 6.92
N PHE A 475 4.02 -5.43 5.93
CA PHE A 475 4.61 -6.37 4.96
C PHE A 475 5.82 -5.74 4.24
N VAL A 476 5.70 -4.49 3.78
CA VAL A 476 6.79 -3.79 3.10
C VAL A 476 7.99 -3.60 4.02
N VAL A 477 7.78 -3.19 5.28
CA VAL A 477 8.90 -3.04 6.24
C VAL A 477 9.58 -4.39 6.49
N GLU A 478 8.80 -5.46 6.69
CA GLU A 478 9.34 -6.82 6.85
C GLU A 478 10.15 -7.25 5.62
N LYS A 479 9.64 -7.02 4.41
CA LYS A 479 10.33 -7.29 3.14
C LYS A 479 11.66 -6.54 3.08
N CYS A 480 11.68 -5.24 3.34
CA CYS A 480 12.90 -4.42 3.32
C CYS A 480 13.94 -4.91 4.34
N VAL A 481 13.54 -5.13 5.59
CA VAL A 481 14.45 -5.57 6.66
C VAL A 481 15.07 -6.93 6.31
N ASN A 482 14.27 -7.88 5.84
CA ASN A 482 14.76 -9.22 5.52
C ASN A 482 15.58 -9.26 4.20
N SER A 483 15.31 -8.36 3.24
CA SER A 483 16.13 -8.24 2.03
C SER A 483 17.54 -7.70 2.31
N VAL A 484 17.64 -6.69 3.18
CA VAL A 484 18.92 -6.09 3.61
C VAL A 484 19.68 -7.02 4.55
N GLY A 485 18.95 -7.70 5.45
CA GLY A 485 19.53 -8.47 6.54
C GLY A 485 19.97 -7.58 7.71
N VAL A 486 20.15 -8.18 8.87
CA VAL A 486 20.33 -7.47 10.14
C VAL A 486 21.57 -7.93 10.87
N ASN A 487 22.48 -7.01 11.21
CA ASN A 487 23.60 -7.33 12.10
C ASN A 487 23.08 -7.47 13.54
N ILE A 488 23.10 -8.68 14.08
CA ILE A 488 22.53 -9.00 15.38
C ILE A 488 23.23 -8.27 16.54
N ASN A 489 24.51 -7.91 16.36
CA ASN A 489 25.31 -7.24 17.37
C ASN A 489 24.98 -5.76 17.54
N THR A 490 24.39 -5.14 16.51
CA THR A 490 24.08 -3.70 16.49
C THR A 490 22.59 -3.40 16.38
N ALA A 491 21.79 -4.38 15.96
CA ALA A 491 20.37 -4.20 15.71
C ALA A 491 19.59 -3.70 16.94
N SER A 492 18.72 -2.73 16.72
CA SER A 492 17.76 -2.27 17.71
C SER A 492 16.62 -3.30 17.90
N ARG A 493 15.90 -3.21 19.02
CA ARG A 493 14.67 -3.97 19.26
C ARG A 493 13.67 -3.81 18.11
N SER A 494 13.49 -2.57 17.64
CA SER A 494 12.57 -2.25 16.56
C SER A 494 12.96 -2.95 15.26
N LEU A 495 14.23 -2.94 14.90
CA LEU A 495 14.72 -3.62 13.70
C LEU A 495 14.53 -5.14 13.80
N LEU A 496 14.87 -5.74 14.94
CA LEU A 496 14.68 -7.18 15.19
C LEU A 496 13.20 -7.60 15.12
N SER A 497 12.26 -6.69 15.44
CA SER A 497 10.83 -7.02 15.40
C SER A 497 10.28 -7.26 14.00
N TYR A 498 11.01 -6.86 12.97
CA TYR A 498 10.68 -7.11 11.56
C TYR A 498 11.50 -8.25 10.94
N VAL A 499 12.41 -8.86 11.71
CA VAL A 499 13.11 -10.06 11.23
C VAL A 499 12.14 -11.24 11.22
N SER A 500 12.04 -11.87 10.06
CA SER A 500 11.17 -13.03 9.83
C SER A 500 11.36 -14.13 10.89
N GLY A 501 10.27 -14.64 11.42
CA GLY A 501 10.26 -15.74 12.40
C GLY A 501 10.57 -15.34 13.85
N LEU A 502 11.04 -14.11 14.13
CA LEU A 502 11.29 -13.66 15.50
C LEU A 502 9.99 -13.26 16.21
N SER A 503 9.85 -13.64 17.47
CA SER A 503 8.82 -13.21 18.40
C SER A 503 9.38 -12.24 19.45
N LYS A 504 8.51 -11.53 20.18
CA LYS A 504 8.94 -10.69 21.30
C LYS A 504 9.85 -11.43 22.28
N ARG A 505 9.50 -12.69 22.61
CA ARG A 505 10.30 -13.53 23.53
C ARG A 505 11.68 -13.86 22.98
N SER A 506 11.80 -14.17 21.71
CA SER A 506 13.08 -14.44 21.07
C SER A 506 13.94 -13.20 20.95
N ILE A 507 13.34 -12.04 20.66
CA ILE A 507 14.03 -10.73 20.64
C ILE A 507 14.57 -10.39 22.04
N ASP A 508 13.74 -10.56 23.07
CA ASP A 508 14.18 -10.33 24.47
C ASP A 508 15.38 -11.22 24.84
N ALA A 509 15.35 -12.51 24.46
CA ALA A 509 16.45 -13.42 24.70
C ALA A 509 17.74 -13.00 24.00
N ILE A 510 17.66 -12.55 22.74
CA ILE A 510 18.81 -12.05 21.96
C ILE A 510 19.41 -10.81 22.64
N LEU A 511 18.56 -9.83 22.98
CA LEU A 511 19.02 -8.56 23.56
C LEU A 511 19.59 -8.74 24.96
N ASN A 512 18.99 -9.56 25.81
CA ASN A 512 19.49 -9.83 27.16
C ASN A 512 20.85 -10.53 27.09
N ARG A 513 20.99 -11.59 26.28
CA ARG A 513 22.28 -12.27 26.11
C ARG A 513 23.35 -11.30 25.60
N ARG A 514 23.02 -10.42 24.63
CA ARG A 514 23.95 -9.42 24.11
C ARG A 514 24.39 -8.41 25.17
N ASN A 515 23.50 -8.02 26.08
CA ASN A 515 23.79 -7.10 27.16
C ASN A 515 24.61 -7.74 28.28
N ASP A 516 24.32 -9.01 28.61
CA ASP A 516 24.92 -9.71 29.75
C ASP A 516 26.28 -10.31 29.41
N GLU A 517 26.44 -10.88 28.20
CA GLU A 517 27.62 -11.64 27.79
C GLU A 517 28.40 -10.98 26.62
N GLY A 518 27.91 -9.85 26.08
CA GLY A 518 28.56 -9.14 24.99
C GLY A 518 28.14 -9.62 23.60
N LYS A 519 28.99 -9.38 22.59
CA LYS A 519 28.71 -9.68 21.18
C LYS A 519 28.57 -11.18 20.93
N PHE A 520 27.69 -11.52 19.98
CA PHE A 520 27.65 -12.87 19.36
C PHE A 520 28.86 -13.02 18.45
N THR A 521 29.50 -14.20 18.49
CA THR A 521 30.65 -14.56 17.65
C THR A 521 30.28 -15.58 16.57
N THR A 522 29.21 -16.38 16.78
CA THR A 522 28.70 -17.34 15.81
C THR A 522 27.18 -17.39 15.83
N ARG A 523 26.58 -17.78 14.70
CA ARG A 523 25.11 -18.04 14.58
C ARG A 523 24.64 -19.18 15.47
N ASP A 524 25.51 -20.14 15.79
CA ASP A 524 25.19 -21.29 16.66
C ASP A 524 24.90 -20.89 18.11
N GLU A 525 25.42 -19.76 18.58
CA GLU A 525 25.10 -19.25 19.92
C GLU A 525 23.63 -18.88 20.03
N ILE A 526 23.02 -18.36 18.95
CA ILE A 526 21.61 -17.99 18.90
C ILE A 526 20.70 -19.20 19.07
N LYS A 527 21.08 -20.34 18.47
CA LYS A 527 20.33 -21.61 18.56
C LYS A 527 20.19 -22.10 20.00
N LYS A 528 21.13 -21.75 20.88
CA LYS A 528 21.17 -22.18 22.27
C LYS A 528 20.35 -21.32 23.23
N LEU A 529 19.84 -20.19 22.77
CA LEU A 529 19.10 -19.24 23.61
C LEU A 529 17.73 -19.79 24.05
N LYS A 530 17.43 -19.62 25.33
CA LYS A 530 16.11 -19.96 25.87
C LYS A 530 15.04 -19.02 25.26
N GLY A 531 14.16 -19.58 24.45
CA GLY A 531 13.12 -18.80 23.73
C GLY A 531 13.32 -18.83 22.21
N ILE A 532 14.40 -19.42 21.72
CA ILE A 532 14.62 -19.74 20.32
C ILE A 532 14.32 -21.24 20.12
N THR A 533 13.20 -21.54 19.47
CA THR A 533 12.88 -22.92 19.06
C THR A 533 13.59 -23.26 17.75
N PRO A 534 13.73 -24.57 17.40
CA PRO A 534 14.31 -24.95 16.11
C PRO A 534 13.62 -24.25 14.92
N LYS A 535 12.28 -24.12 14.95
CA LYS A 535 11.52 -23.43 13.90
C LYS A 535 11.81 -21.94 13.85
N VAL A 536 11.89 -21.26 15.00
CA VAL A 536 12.25 -19.84 15.09
C VAL A 536 13.66 -19.61 14.55
N TYR A 537 14.61 -20.47 14.92
CA TYR A 537 15.98 -20.42 14.41
C TYR A 537 16.02 -20.57 12.90
N GLU A 538 15.41 -21.63 12.36
CA GLU A 538 15.32 -21.88 10.92
C GLU A 538 14.76 -20.66 10.17
N GLN A 539 13.65 -20.09 10.63
CA GLN A 539 12.96 -19.01 9.93
C GLN A 539 13.70 -17.65 9.99
N SER A 540 14.57 -17.46 10.97
CA SER A 540 15.17 -16.13 11.23
C SER A 540 16.67 -16.05 10.95
N ILE A 541 17.41 -17.15 11.11
CA ILE A 541 18.88 -17.10 11.17
C ILE A 541 19.54 -16.61 9.88
N GLY A 542 18.96 -16.93 8.73
CA GLY A 542 19.48 -16.49 7.44
C GLY A 542 19.42 -14.98 7.23
N PHE A 543 18.52 -14.29 7.93
CA PHE A 543 18.36 -12.84 7.90
C PHE A 543 19.23 -12.10 8.94
N MET A 544 19.84 -12.85 9.87
CA MET A 544 20.71 -12.28 10.91
C MET A 544 22.17 -12.53 10.55
N ARG A 545 22.98 -11.49 10.56
CA ARG A 545 24.41 -11.52 10.21
C ARG A 545 25.29 -11.20 11.40
N ILE A 546 26.52 -11.76 11.41
CA ILE A 546 27.57 -11.44 12.36
C ILE A 546 28.80 -11.03 11.55
N LEU A 547 29.04 -9.70 11.43
CA LEU A 547 30.08 -9.17 10.53
C LEU A 547 31.50 -9.47 11.04
N ASP A 548 31.70 -9.43 12.36
CA ASP A 548 32.95 -9.64 13.09
C ASP A 548 32.98 -11.03 13.80
N GLY A 549 32.27 -12.01 13.23
CA GLY A 549 32.20 -13.36 13.79
C GLY A 549 33.42 -14.24 13.45
N VAL A 550 33.54 -15.38 14.17
CA VAL A 550 34.60 -16.36 13.96
C VAL A 550 34.41 -17.13 12.65
N ASN A 551 33.18 -17.44 12.28
CA ASN A 551 32.86 -18.12 11.03
C ASN A 551 32.62 -17.11 9.91
N PRO A 552 33.45 -17.07 8.84
CA PRO A 552 33.25 -16.14 7.72
C PRO A 552 31.92 -16.29 7.00
N LEU A 553 31.26 -17.45 7.07
CA LEU A 553 29.93 -17.66 6.47
C LEU A 553 28.82 -16.88 7.23
N ASP A 554 29.01 -16.59 8.51
CA ASP A 554 28.02 -15.91 9.34
C ASP A 554 27.82 -14.42 8.96
N LYS A 555 28.74 -13.84 8.20
CA LYS A 555 28.58 -12.48 7.64
C LYS A 555 27.78 -12.44 6.34
N THR A 556 27.55 -13.60 5.71
CA THR A 556 26.85 -13.74 4.44
C THR A 556 25.33 -13.89 4.63
N SER A 557 24.59 -13.81 3.53
CA SER A 557 23.16 -14.13 3.49
C SER A 557 22.88 -15.64 3.30
N ILE A 558 23.93 -16.49 3.27
CA ILE A 558 23.78 -17.94 3.14
C ILE A 558 23.16 -18.51 4.42
N HIS A 559 22.11 -19.30 4.26
CA HIS A 559 21.48 -19.97 5.37
C HIS A 559 22.37 -21.10 5.91
N PRO A 560 22.44 -21.34 7.25
CA PRO A 560 23.28 -22.41 7.81
C PRO A 560 23.01 -23.82 7.24
N GLU A 561 21.78 -24.10 6.79
CA GLU A 561 21.47 -25.36 6.08
C GLU A 561 22.30 -25.57 4.82
N SER A 562 22.77 -24.50 4.19
CA SER A 562 23.55 -24.52 2.96
C SER A 562 25.06 -24.41 3.20
N TYR A 563 25.54 -24.40 4.46
CA TYR A 563 26.98 -24.31 4.77
C TYR A 563 27.77 -25.50 4.22
N ASP A 564 27.28 -26.73 4.39
CA ASP A 564 27.95 -27.93 3.83
C ASP A 564 28.02 -27.87 2.30
N ALA A 565 26.95 -27.40 1.64
CA ALA A 565 26.94 -27.18 0.19
C ALA A 565 27.95 -26.13 -0.23
N THR A 566 28.06 -25.05 0.52
CA THR A 566 29.02 -23.96 0.30
C THR A 566 30.45 -24.43 0.45
N ILE A 567 30.75 -25.19 1.50
CA ILE A 567 32.07 -25.77 1.75
C ILE A 567 32.46 -26.74 0.60
N ARG A 568 31.53 -27.57 0.14
CA ARG A 568 31.78 -28.45 -1.03
C ARG A 568 32.09 -27.67 -2.29
N LEU A 569 31.38 -26.55 -2.53
CA LEU A 569 31.67 -25.67 -3.66
C LEU A 569 33.07 -25.08 -3.53
N LEU A 570 33.43 -24.47 -2.40
CA LEU A 570 34.74 -23.89 -2.16
C LEU A 570 35.89 -24.93 -2.37
N ASN A 571 35.76 -26.11 -1.74
CA ASN A 571 36.74 -27.20 -1.89
C ASN A 571 36.89 -27.64 -3.35
N SER A 572 35.79 -27.69 -4.12
CA SER A 572 35.84 -28.03 -5.55
C SER A 572 36.58 -27.02 -6.44
N LEU A 573 36.77 -25.80 -5.91
CA LEU A 573 37.53 -24.72 -6.53
C LEU A 573 38.92 -24.53 -5.89
N SER A 574 39.30 -25.42 -4.95
CA SER A 574 40.57 -25.37 -4.16
C SER A 574 40.66 -24.14 -3.24
N PHE A 575 39.52 -23.66 -2.73
CA PHE A 575 39.42 -22.61 -1.72
C PHE A 575 38.83 -23.15 -0.41
N ASP A 576 39.01 -22.40 0.66
CA ASP A 576 38.38 -22.66 1.96
C ASP A 576 37.56 -21.44 2.41
N VAL A 577 36.90 -21.52 3.57
CA VAL A 577 36.06 -20.45 4.10
C VAL A 577 36.81 -19.17 4.44
N THR A 578 38.12 -19.23 4.66
CA THR A 578 38.95 -18.04 4.94
C THR A 578 39.18 -17.19 3.70
N SER A 579 39.01 -17.79 2.52
CA SER A 579 39.11 -17.10 1.22
C SER A 579 37.91 -16.22 0.89
N ILE A 580 36.83 -16.26 1.69
CA ILE A 580 35.61 -15.48 1.45
C ILE A 580 35.91 -13.99 1.48
N GLY A 581 35.61 -13.32 0.35
CA GLY A 581 35.90 -11.90 0.15
C GLY A 581 37.20 -11.61 -0.60
N SER A 582 38.04 -12.62 -0.87
CA SER A 582 39.26 -12.44 -1.68
C SER A 582 38.93 -12.25 -3.16
N ASP A 583 39.80 -11.52 -3.87
CA ASP A 583 39.60 -11.27 -5.31
C ASP A 583 39.84 -12.52 -6.15
N GLU A 584 40.70 -13.43 -5.68
CA GLU A 584 40.94 -14.73 -6.31
C GLU A 584 39.67 -15.59 -6.33
N LEU A 585 38.98 -15.70 -5.19
CA LEU A 585 37.72 -16.41 -5.10
C LEU A 585 36.63 -15.74 -5.94
N LYS A 586 36.53 -14.40 -5.91
CA LYS A 586 35.57 -13.66 -6.73
C LYS A 586 35.73 -13.94 -8.21
N ASN A 587 36.98 -13.96 -8.70
CA ASN A 587 37.28 -14.24 -10.10
C ASN A 587 36.93 -15.68 -10.46
N ALA A 588 37.30 -16.66 -9.62
CA ALA A 588 36.95 -18.07 -9.84
C ALA A 588 35.42 -18.31 -9.87
N LEU A 589 34.65 -17.54 -9.10
CA LEU A 589 33.21 -17.66 -9.04
C LEU A 589 32.47 -16.98 -10.21
N LYS A 590 33.05 -15.94 -10.84
CA LYS A 590 32.45 -15.24 -11.98
C LYS A 590 32.34 -16.14 -13.22
N ASP A 591 33.32 -17.03 -13.42
CA ASP A 591 33.42 -17.89 -14.60
C ASP A 591 32.76 -19.26 -14.41
N ILE A 592 32.02 -19.47 -13.31
CA ILE A 592 31.42 -20.74 -12.95
C ILE A 592 30.19 -21.05 -13.82
N ASP A 593 30.14 -22.21 -14.44
CA ASP A 593 28.93 -22.75 -15.07
C ASP A 593 28.02 -23.35 -13.98
N ILE A 594 26.97 -22.58 -13.62
CA ILE A 594 26.03 -22.96 -12.56
C ILE A 594 25.31 -24.28 -12.88
N ASP A 595 24.86 -24.49 -14.12
CA ASP A 595 24.12 -25.70 -14.50
C ASP A 595 24.98 -26.97 -14.41
N LYS A 596 26.25 -26.86 -14.83
CA LYS A 596 27.21 -27.96 -14.73
C LYS A 596 27.60 -28.24 -13.28
N LYS A 597 27.88 -27.16 -12.51
CA LYS A 597 28.34 -27.29 -11.12
C LYS A 597 27.25 -27.76 -10.18
N SER A 598 25.98 -27.34 -10.42
CA SER A 598 24.81 -27.84 -9.72
C SER A 598 24.69 -29.36 -9.82
N LYS A 599 24.84 -29.92 -11.02
CA LYS A 599 24.80 -31.36 -11.26
C LYS A 599 26.00 -32.09 -10.63
N GLU A 600 27.19 -31.51 -10.73
CA GLU A 600 28.43 -32.11 -10.16
C GLU A 600 28.35 -32.20 -8.64
N LEU A 601 27.86 -31.19 -7.97
CA LEU A 601 27.82 -31.12 -6.52
C LEU A 601 26.50 -31.64 -5.90
N GLY A 602 25.50 -31.91 -6.73
CA GLY A 602 24.17 -32.31 -6.27
C GLY A 602 23.52 -31.22 -5.43
N ILE A 603 23.71 -29.94 -5.82
CA ILE A 603 23.13 -28.77 -5.18
C ILE A 603 22.08 -28.20 -6.13
N ASP A 604 20.93 -27.81 -5.63
CA ASP A 604 19.90 -27.14 -6.44
C ASP A 604 20.45 -25.88 -7.10
N LYS A 605 20.02 -25.59 -8.34
CA LYS A 605 20.49 -24.47 -9.14
C LYS A 605 20.27 -23.11 -8.46
N TYR A 606 19.07 -22.87 -7.92
CA TYR A 606 18.76 -21.59 -7.25
C TYR A 606 19.59 -21.41 -5.97
N THR A 607 19.74 -22.49 -5.20
CA THR A 607 20.60 -22.50 -4.01
C THR A 607 22.05 -22.21 -4.38
N LEU A 608 22.57 -22.81 -5.44
CA LEU A 608 23.93 -22.58 -5.91
C LEU A 608 24.15 -21.16 -6.40
N GLU A 609 23.20 -20.62 -7.17
CA GLU A 609 23.25 -19.21 -7.60
C GLU A 609 23.29 -18.25 -6.41
N ASP A 610 22.47 -18.46 -5.39
CA ASP A 610 22.45 -17.62 -4.19
C ASP A 610 23.74 -17.75 -3.38
N ILE A 611 24.31 -18.95 -3.27
CA ILE A 611 25.62 -19.17 -2.65
C ILE A 611 26.71 -18.38 -3.41
N VAL A 612 26.79 -18.54 -4.72
CA VAL A 612 27.80 -17.87 -5.55
C VAL A 612 27.69 -16.34 -5.43
N LYS A 613 26.48 -15.78 -5.55
CA LYS A 613 26.23 -14.34 -5.35
C LYS A 613 26.67 -13.86 -3.98
N SER A 614 26.37 -14.64 -2.93
CA SER A 614 26.73 -14.30 -1.56
C SER A 614 28.22 -14.43 -1.26
N LEU A 615 28.95 -15.31 -1.95
CA LEU A 615 30.39 -15.45 -1.82
C LEU A 615 31.15 -14.36 -2.59
N ILE A 616 30.64 -13.92 -3.74
CA ILE A 616 31.19 -12.79 -4.50
C ILE A 616 31.10 -11.49 -3.70
N SER A 617 29.99 -11.28 -3.01
CA SER A 617 29.74 -10.07 -2.21
C SER A 617 29.19 -10.44 -0.82
N PRO A 618 30.06 -10.88 0.12
CA PRO A 618 29.63 -11.45 1.41
C PRO A 618 28.85 -10.48 2.28
N GLU A 619 29.20 -9.21 2.25
CA GLU A 619 28.60 -8.13 3.06
C GLU A 619 27.69 -7.22 2.20
N ARG A 620 27.29 -7.69 1.01
CA ARG A 620 26.47 -6.89 0.09
C ARG A 620 25.21 -6.39 0.79
N ASP A 621 25.03 -5.10 0.70
CA ASP A 621 23.79 -4.40 1.02
C ASP A 621 23.08 -4.10 -0.32
N PRO A 622 21.87 -4.60 -0.57
CA PRO A 622 21.17 -4.36 -1.84
C PRO A 622 20.91 -2.88 -2.11
N ARG A 623 20.98 -2.02 -1.07
CA ARG A 623 20.85 -0.58 -1.19
C ARG A 623 22.06 0.10 -1.83
N ASP A 624 23.23 -0.55 -1.83
CA ASP A 624 24.45 0.03 -2.42
C ASP A 624 24.36 0.14 -3.97
N ASP A 625 23.42 -0.61 -4.59
CA ASP A 625 23.17 -0.57 -6.04
C ASP A 625 22.18 0.54 -6.44
N MET A 626 21.54 1.22 -5.46
CA MET A 626 20.59 2.29 -5.72
C MET A 626 21.29 3.65 -5.88
N PRO A 627 20.66 4.61 -6.61
CA PRO A 627 21.23 5.94 -6.76
C PRO A 627 21.39 6.64 -5.41
N LYS A 628 22.60 7.19 -5.18
CA LYS A 628 22.87 7.93 -3.93
C LYS A 628 22.13 9.27 -3.94
N PRO A 629 21.70 9.76 -2.76
CA PRO A 629 21.07 11.08 -2.67
C PRO A 629 21.96 12.20 -3.24
N ILE A 630 21.34 13.15 -3.92
CA ILE A 630 22.05 14.32 -4.47
C ILE A 630 22.40 15.27 -3.32
N LEU A 631 23.68 15.54 -3.16
CA LEU A 631 24.18 16.53 -2.19
C LEU A 631 24.18 17.91 -2.83
N LYS A 632 23.85 18.94 -2.05
CA LYS A 632 23.76 20.34 -2.49
C LYS A 632 24.89 21.17 -1.86
N SER A 633 25.34 22.17 -2.60
CA SER A 633 26.31 23.17 -2.14
C SER A 633 25.80 24.62 -2.28
N ASP A 634 24.68 24.82 -2.98
CA ASP A 634 24.04 26.14 -3.15
C ASP A 634 22.51 26.02 -3.25
N VAL A 635 21.79 27.14 -3.14
CA VAL A 635 20.32 27.22 -3.21
C VAL A 635 19.89 27.63 -4.61
N LEU A 636 18.89 26.94 -5.16
CA LEU A 636 18.23 27.30 -6.41
C LEU A 636 16.99 28.16 -6.12
N HIS A 637 16.83 29.29 -6.82
CA HIS A 637 15.67 30.15 -6.72
C HIS A 637 14.75 29.99 -7.94
N ILE A 638 13.43 30.10 -7.74
CA ILE A 638 12.45 29.92 -8.84
C ILE A 638 12.58 30.99 -9.91
N GLU A 639 13.06 32.19 -9.54
CA GLU A 639 13.30 33.31 -10.43
C GLU A 639 14.49 33.07 -11.37
N ASP A 640 15.39 32.16 -10.99
CA ASP A 640 16.57 31.79 -11.79
C ASP A 640 16.24 30.77 -12.88
N LEU A 641 15.04 30.17 -12.83
CA LEU A 641 14.62 29.15 -13.77
C LEU A 641 14.03 29.73 -15.04
N HIS A 642 14.33 29.08 -16.15
CA HIS A 642 13.74 29.37 -17.45
C HIS A 642 13.05 28.12 -18.02
N ILE A 643 11.99 28.34 -18.80
CA ILE A 643 11.32 27.22 -19.50
C ILE A 643 12.30 26.59 -20.46
N GLY A 644 12.48 25.27 -20.36
CA GLY A 644 13.44 24.49 -21.14
C GLY A 644 14.74 24.18 -20.40
N ASP A 645 14.99 24.77 -19.22
CA ASP A 645 16.17 24.46 -18.44
C ASP A 645 16.22 22.97 -18.10
N LYS A 646 17.38 22.36 -18.30
CA LYS A 646 17.65 20.98 -17.92
C LYS A 646 18.15 20.94 -16.48
N LEU A 647 17.47 20.20 -15.64
CA LEU A 647 17.77 20.03 -14.22
C LEU A 647 17.91 18.54 -13.90
N GLN A 648 18.59 18.24 -12.82
CA GLN A 648 18.58 16.92 -12.22
C GLN A 648 17.81 16.99 -10.90
N GLY A 649 16.87 16.07 -10.70
CA GLY A 649 16.04 16.04 -9.51
C GLY A 649 15.86 14.64 -8.95
N THR A 650 15.46 14.58 -7.67
CA THR A 650 15.16 13.33 -6.98
C THR A 650 13.65 13.16 -6.85
N ILE A 651 13.11 12.03 -7.27
CA ILE A 651 11.68 11.71 -7.13
C ILE A 651 11.33 11.57 -5.64
N ARG A 652 10.45 12.45 -5.16
CA ARG A 652 9.97 12.44 -3.76
C ARG A 652 8.70 11.65 -3.58
N ASN A 653 7.84 11.63 -4.60
CA ASN A 653 6.59 10.91 -4.54
C ASN A 653 6.15 10.46 -5.94
N VAL A 654 5.62 9.24 -6.02
CA VAL A 654 5.04 8.64 -7.23
C VAL A 654 3.54 8.51 -7.00
N VAL A 655 2.75 9.12 -7.87
CA VAL A 655 1.29 9.11 -7.81
C VAL A 655 0.69 8.74 -9.17
N ASP A 656 -0.57 8.33 -9.21
CA ASP A 656 -1.23 7.87 -10.44
C ASP A 656 -1.18 8.88 -11.61
N PHE A 657 -1.13 10.16 -11.30
CA PHE A 657 -1.14 11.23 -12.30
C PHE A 657 0.23 11.83 -12.61
N GLY A 658 1.31 11.37 -11.94
CA GLY A 658 2.66 11.87 -12.22
C GLY A 658 3.66 11.67 -11.09
N LEU A 659 4.73 12.45 -11.14
CA LEU A 659 5.85 12.43 -10.21
C LEU A 659 6.03 13.78 -9.56
N PHE A 660 6.28 13.81 -8.25
CA PHE A 660 6.79 14.96 -7.54
C PHE A 660 8.30 14.83 -7.43
N ILE A 661 9.02 15.82 -7.96
CA ILE A 661 10.47 15.77 -8.11
C ILE A 661 11.08 16.97 -7.38
N ASP A 662 11.96 16.68 -6.41
CA ASP A 662 12.79 17.69 -5.77
C ASP A 662 13.92 18.11 -6.72
N ILE A 663 13.83 19.31 -7.26
CA ILE A 663 14.81 19.94 -8.13
C ILE A 663 15.66 20.98 -7.38
N GLY A 664 15.57 21.03 -6.06
CA GLY A 664 16.27 21.99 -5.23
C GLY A 664 15.47 23.24 -4.88
N LEU A 665 14.22 23.36 -5.33
CA LEU A 665 13.29 24.41 -4.93
C LEU A 665 12.56 24.04 -3.63
N HIS A 666 11.83 25.03 -3.08
CA HIS A 666 10.99 24.84 -1.89
C HIS A 666 9.87 23.82 -2.12
N ASN A 667 9.18 23.95 -3.23
CA ASN A 667 8.12 23.02 -3.62
C ASN A 667 8.65 22.06 -4.67
N ASP A 668 8.31 20.78 -4.51
CA ASP A 668 8.62 19.77 -5.51
C ASP A 668 7.96 20.15 -6.85
N GLY A 669 8.68 20.01 -7.94
CA GLY A 669 8.14 20.15 -9.29
C GLY A 669 7.24 18.97 -9.64
N LEU A 670 6.15 19.21 -10.35
CA LEU A 670 5.24 18.16 -10.81
C LEU A 670 5.52 17.80 -12.28
N ALA A 671 5.91 16.56 -12.53
CA ALA A 671 5.93 15.97 -13.86
C ALA A 671 4.66 15.13 -14.06
N HIS A 672 3.71 15.63 -14.88
CA HIS A 672 2.46 14.92 -15.17
C HIS A 672 2.73 13.64 -15.96
N ILE A 673 1.91 12.59 -15.80
CA ILE A 673 2.09 11.28 -16.45
C ILE A 673 2.27 11.37 -17.98
N SER A 674 1.64 12.35 -18.63
CA SER A 674 1.79 12.60 -20.07
C SER A 674 3.15 13.19 -20.48
N LYS A 675 3.99 13.59 -19.51
CA LYS A 675 5.30 14.20 -19.68
C LYS A 675 6.44 13.33 -19.17
N LEU A 676 6.17 12.07 -18.83
CA LEU A 676 7.16 11.14 -18.27
C LEU A 676 7.88 10.33 -19.35
N SER A 677 7.20 10.02 -20.46
CA SER A 677 7.75 9.22 -21.55
C SER A 677 7.02 9.49 -22.86
N ASN A 678 7.71 9.30 -23.98
CA ASN A 678 7.12 9.32 -25.33
C ASN A 678 6.23 8.08 -25.60
N GLN A 679 6.31 7.04 -24.76
CA GLN A 679 5.46 5.86 -24.83
C GLN A 679 4.33 5.96 -23.82
N PHE A 680 3.22 5.28 -24.10
CA PHE A 680 2.10 5.22 -23.16
C PHE A 680 2.50 4.49 -21.86
N ILE A 681 2.40 5.19 -20.74
CA ILE A 681 2.62 4.66 -19.41
C ILE A 681 1.25 4.46 -18.77
N LYS A 682 1.01 3.27 -18.24
CA LYS A 682 -0.25 2.96 -17.54
C LYS A 682 -0.22 3.53 -16.11
N HIS A 683 0.87 3.28 -15.39
CA HIS A 683 1.12 3.81 -14.05
C HIS A 683 2.55 4.35 -13.98
N PRO A 684 2.78 5.54 -13.39
CA PRO A 684 4.14 6.07 -13.22
C PRO A 684 5.07 5.14 -12.44
N SER A 685 4.54 4.38 -11.47
CA SER A 685 5.27 3.37 -10.69
C SER A 685 5.79 2.17 -11.51
N ASP A 686 5.34 2.00 -12.77
CA ASP A 686 5.86 0.96 -13.66
C ASP A 686 7.29 1.27 -14.14
N LEU A 687 7.69 2.55 -14.13
CA LEU A 687 8.98 3.02 -14.64
C LEU A 687 9.82 3.79 -13.60
N PHE A 688 9.19 4.37 -12.57
CA PHE A 688 9.84 5.30 -11.66
C PHE A 688 9.55 4.96 -10.20
N SER A 689 10.55 5.17 -9.36
CA SER A 689 10.51 4.92 -7.92
C SER A 689 10.88 6.16 -7.11
N VAL A 690 10.38 6.25 -5.86
CA VAL A 690 10.83 7.29 -4.93
C VAL A 690 12.32 7.11 -4.66
N GLY A 691 13.07 8.20 -4.73
CA GLY A 691 14.52 8.20 -4.59
C GLY A 691 15.28 8.13 -5.93
N ASP A 692 14.60 7.82 -7.04
CA ASP A 692 15.25 7.84 -8.37
C ASP A 692 15.72 9.27 -8.70
N ILE A 693 16.89 9.34 -9.29
CA ILE A 693 17.46 10.58 -9.82
C ILE A 693 17.14 10.62 -11.30
N VAL A 694 16.47 11.70 -11.72
CA VAL A 694 16.03 11.87 -13.10
C VAL A 694 16.49 13.20 -13.66
N ASP A 695 16.85 13.21 -14.93
CA ASP A 695 16.98 14.44 -15.70
C ASP A 695 15.58 14.93 -16.07
N CYS A 696 15.29 16.18 -15.79
CA CYS A 696 14.00 16.79 -16.10
C CYS A 696 14.19 18.18 -16.71
N TYR A 697 13.19 18.62 -17.43
CA TYR A 697 13.16 19.91 -18.12
C TYR A 697 12.01 20.75 -17.54
N VAL A 698 12.26 22.04 -17.34
CA VAL A 698 11.25 22.99 -16.89
C VAL A 698 10.23 23.19 -18.01
N ASP A 699 8.96 22.82 -17.76
CA ASP A 699 7.87 22.90 -18.76
C ASP A 699 7.01 24.16 -18.58
N ASP A 700 6.72 24.56 -17.32
CA ASP A 700 5.98 25.76 -16.96
C ASP A 700 6.38 26.26 -15.57
N ILE A 701 6.36 27.57 -15.36
CA ILE A 701 6.73 28.22 -14.09
C ILE A 701 5.61 29.17 -13.67
N LYS A 702 5.09 28.97 -12.47
CA LYS A 702 4.10 29.85 -11.83
C LYS A 702 4.72 30.49 -10.58
N VAL A 703 5.41 31.60 -10.76
CA VAL A 703 6.13 32.29 -9.68
C VAL A 703 5.19 32.69 -8.54
N GLU A 704 3.98 33.21 -8.83
CA GLU A 704 3.01 33.65 -7.83
C GLU A 704 2.57 32.52 -6.86
N THR A 705 2.55 31.27 -7.32
CA THR A 705 2.15 30.08 -6.53
C THR A 705 3.32 29.18 -6.20
N GLU A 706 4.54 29.57 -6.56
CA GLU A 706 5.79 28.80 -6.41
C GLU A 706 5.67 27.36 -6.94
N LYS A 707 5.01 27.17 -8.08
CA LYS A 707 4.83 25.87 -8.72
C LYS A 707 5.61 25.78 -10.02
N VAL A 708 6.32 24.66 -10.18
CA VAL A 708 7.03 24.32 -11.41
C VAL A 708 6.46 23.03 -11.98
N SER A 709 6.10 23.08 -13.25
CA SER A 709 5.76 21.89 -14.02
C SER A 709 7.01 21.38 -14.72
N LEU A 710 7.21 20.06 -14.69
CA LEU A 710 8.39 19.42 -15.24
C LEU A 710 8.01 18.44 -16.35
N SER A 711 8.96 18.17 -17.23
CA SER A 711 8.89 17.13 -18.27
C SER A 711 10.15 16.27 -18.20
N LEU A 712 10.03 14.95 -18.28
CA LEU A 712 11.16 14.04 -18.48
C LEU A 712 11.44 13.80 -19.96
N ILE A 713 10.60 14.36 -20.82
CA ILE A 713 10.77 14.32 -22.29
C ILE A 713 11.49 15.59 -22.69
N GLU A 714 12.64 15.44 -23.34
CA GLU A 714 13.37 16.55 -23.97
C GLU A 714 12.49 17.21 -25.04
N ARG A 715 12.44 18.56 -25.07
CA ARG A 715 11.65 19.32 -26.04
C ARG A 715 12.36 19.41 -27.39
#